data_2c77b945be2b400038fb9e57012169c6
#
_entry.id   2c77b945be2b400038fb9e57012169c6
#
_cell.length_a   1.000
_cell.length_b   1.000
_cell.length_c   1.000
_cell.angle_alpha   90.00
_cell.angle_beta   90.00
_cell.angle_gamma   90.00
#
_symmetry.space_group_name_H-M   'P 1'
#
loop_
_entity.id
_entity.type
_entity.pdbx_description
1 polymer ?
#
loop_
_entity_poly.entity_id
_entity_poly.type
_entity_poly.pdbx_seq_one_letter_code
_entity_poly.pdbx_strand_id
1 'polypeptide(L)'
;MIIRTIFSTAILFSALTGQAQKKVSGRITDAATGAPLSGATIGFTSGSVITDKSGQFTIDCQKATAITVSYIGYSAQKQIIQDCDATLNIALTSDRRSLDAVEITATSNVNKLLLYQPASISKLSSAELKRGTGLYLDDAILINVPGVTMARRSVGGGQQFNIRGYGNGTRGTRGISSNFDGQGYKVYLNGIAITDAEGITTMDDIDFASIGNVEVTKGPAGSLYGLAIAGAINLRTIRPEKGKTSIGQEAMVGNYGLRRFTTTFQSGGERSSILLNYGYQHSDGYSIHNESKKRFVNFVGDFNPNDKQTITTYAAYSNSYDQRLGELTIDQWNKDDYSGNPDYIKRNGHSNVITFRAGIGHTYVFNKNISNTTTLFGTGFTSNASSAAGWTDKSTINYGFRSSFDTKLDLGGNVTLSGLTGLETQRQDGQVVGYNMKQDPADTSKTWTLGVNPYWVINANTSNINYATTTSSLFTEWTLGLPSEFFVTGGIGLSNMKITLNDRLNPALTTRPATYDKSYTGMISPHFAVNKVFNKHFSVYASYSVGYKPPVSSYFYITTPAVATTPATPATGRVNEDLKPEVGKQFEIGTKGDLANGRMHYELAFFQAKFSNKMTAIAVVSPANANTTLYSYVVNGGDQIHKGLEALVRFTAYNAQSGFITSVRPFLNFTYSDFKYGDNFKIQKSVTVTEDYSGKQVAAVSPKVFNLGVDLGLLAGIYTNLTYTYRDKMPINSLNDTYATSYNLVNGKLGFRQALGRHFDLDAYAGATNLNNTKYYMMVFANQLPDAYLPAPRHTNWFAGVNLKYNF
;
A
#
# COMPACT_ATOMS: atom_id res chain seq x y z
N MET A 1 -0.04 2.59 100.06
CA MET A 1 0.96 2.73 98.95
C MET A 1 0.91 1.57 97.96
N ILE A 2 -0.19 0.83 97.93
CA ILE A 2 -0.37 -0.30 97.02
C ILE A 2 -1.36 0.02 95.88
N ILE A 3 -2.22 1.08 96.00
CA ILE A 3 -3.24 1.40 95.00
C ILE A 3 -2.71 2.35 93.90
N ARG A 4 -1.57 3.00 94.05
CA ARG A 4 -0.98 3.88 93.02
C ARG A 4 -0.10 3.14 92.05
N THR A 5 0.32 1.92 92.26
CA THR A 5 1.18 1.14 91.36
C THR A 5 0.37 0.33 90.33
N ILE A 6 -0.91 0.05 90.61
CA ILE A 6 -1.79 -0.73 89.72
C ILE A 6 -2.36 0.15 88.60
N PHE A 7 -2.54 1.47 88.80
CA PHE A 7 -3.04 2.38 87.73
C PHE A 7 -1.97 2.81 86.72
N SER A 8 -0.67 2.75 87.09
CA SER A 8 0.40 3.11 86.14
C SER A 8 0.81 1.95 85.28
N THR A 9 0.50 0.71 85.59
CA THR A 9 0.79 -0.47 84.81
C THR A 9 -0.35 -0.74 83.80
N ALA A 10 -1.59 -0.31 84.09
CA ALA A 10 -2.73 -0.45 83.12
C ALA A 10 -2.73 0.54 81.98
N ILE A 11 -2.10 1.73 82.19
CA ILE A 11 -1.96 2.73 81.14
C ILE A 11 -0.81 2.45 80.17
N LEU A 12 0.21 1.64 80.57
CA LEU A 12 1.29 1.26 79.67
C LEU A 12 0.95 0.06 78.73
N PHE A 13 -0.10 -0.73 79.07
CA PHE A 13 -0.52 -1.88 78.20
C PHE A 13 -1.61 -1.51 77.13
N SER A 14 -2.24 -0.34 77.22
CA SER A 14 -3.23 0.12 76.19
C SER A 14 -2.62 0.92 75.09
N ALA A 15 -1.29 1.13 75.07
CA ALA A 15 -0.63 1.92 73.96
C ALA A 15 0.13 1.08 72.95
N LEU A 16 -0.06 -0.26 72.89
CA LEU A 16 0.67 -1.14 71.95
C LEU A 16 -0.22 -2.06 71.07
N THR A 17 -1.47 -1.70 70.85
CA THR A 17 -2.22 -2.27 69.75
C THR A 17 -2.16 -1.32 68.59
N GLY A 18 -0.97 -1.04 68.07
CA GLY A 18 -0.81 -0.54 66.68
C GLY A 18 -1.34 -1.61 65.72
N GLN A 19 -2.51 -1.44 65.20
CA GLN A 19 -2.99 -2.28 64.10
C GLN A 19 -2.00 -2.14 62.95
N ALA A 20 -1.16 -3.18 62.79
CA ALA A 20 -0.33 -3.29 61.60
C ALA A 20 -1.27 -3.28 60.38
N GLN A 21 -1.26 -2.21 59.61
CA GLN A 21 -1.98 -2.12 58.35
C GLN A 21 -1.50 -3.27 57.44
N LYS A 22 -2.36 -4.28 57.26
CA LYS A 22 -2.05 -5.39 56.34
C LYS A 22 -1.99 -4.86 54.93
N LYS A 23 -0.86 -5.08 54.23
CA LYS A 23 -0.59 -4.64 52.89
C LYS A 23 -0.48 -5.85 51.99
N VAL A 24 -1.18 -5.81 50.81
CA VAL A 24 -1.01 -6.75 49.71
C VAL A 24 0.06 -6.21 48.78
N SER A 25 1.05 -7.02 48.47
CA SER A 25 2.08 -6.73 47.47
C SER A 25 1.92 -7.67 46.29
N GLY A 26 2.44 -7.25 45.11
CA GLY A 26 2.38 -8.09 43.97
C GLY A 26 3.27 -7.61 42.81
N ARG A 27 3.33 -8.40 41.79
CA ARG A 27 4.10 -8.08 40.57
C ARG A 27 3.24 -8.29 39.32
N ILE A 28 3.30 -7.33 38.39
CA ILE A 28 2.63 -7.37 37.10
C ILE A 28 3.67 -7.64 36.00
N THR A 29 3.41 -8.66 35.20
CA THR A 29 4.30 -9.09 34.11
C THR A 29 3.52 -9.27 32.81
N ASP A 30 4.20 -9.26 31.69
CA ASP A 30 3.68 -9.70 30.41
C ASP A 30 3.55 -11.21 30.38
N ALA A 31 2.39 -11.73 30.02
CA ALA A 31 2.09 -13.16 30.04
C ALA A 31 2.91 -13.99 29.03
N ALA A 32 3.37 -13.38 27.94
CA ALA A 32 4.14 -14.05 26.90
C ALA A 32 5.66 -14.03 27.15
N THR A 33 6.16 -12.92 27.70
CA THR A 33 7.61 -12.70 27.83
C THR A 33 8.11 -12.78 29.27
N GLY A 34 7.21 -12.71 30.28
CA GLY A 34 7.57 -12.61 31.69
C GLY A 34 8.19 -11.26 32.09
N ALA A 35 8.30 -10.31 31.14
CA ALA A 35 8.90 -9.00 31.40
C ALA A 35 8.03 -8.17 32.38
N PRO A 36 8.63 -7.41 33.33
CA PRO A 36 7.88 -6.57 34.24
C PRO A 36 7.19 -5.42 33.51
N LEU A 37 5.93 -5.14 33.84
CA LEU A 37 5.15 -4.04 33.32
C LEU A 37 5.19 -2.85 34.27
N SER A 38 6.11 -1.92 34.01
CA SER A 38 6.26 -0.66 34.75
C SER A 38 5.18 0.35 34.37
N GLY A 39 4.53 0.96 35.35
CA GLY A 39 3.46 1.93 35.13
C GLY A 39 2.07 1.29 34.88
N ALA A 40 1.91 -0.03 35.08
CA ALA A 40 0.59 -0.65 35.08
C ALA A 40 -0.27 -0.09 36.21
N THR A 41 -1.54 0.20 35.94
CA THR A 41 -2.48 0.78 36.91
C THR A 41 -3.26 -0.32 37.61
N ILE A 42 -3.23 -0.31 38.93
CA ILE A 42 -4.01 -1.19 39.81
C ILE A 42 -5.12 -0.34 40.43
N GLY A 43 -6.32 -0.44 39.86
CA GLY A 43 -7.53 0.23 40.37
C GLY A 43 -8.22 -0.61 41.43
N PHE A 44 -8.68 0.01 42.53
CA PHE A 44 -9.51 -0.58 43.58
C PHE A 44 -10.59 0.41 44.00
N THR A 45 -11.54 -0.01 44.80
CA THR A 45 -12.78 0.73 45.10
C THR A 45 -12.54 2.17 45.63
N SER A 46 -11.42 2.39 46.33
CA SER A 46 -11.12 3.69 46.96
C SER A 46 -9.91 4.43 46.34
N GLY A 47 -9.37 3.98 45.21
CA GLY A 47 -8.22 4.62 44.54
C GLY A 47 -7.51 3.75 43.51
N SER A 48 -6.29 4.17 43.18
CA SER A 48 -5.39 3.40 42.30
C SER A 48 -3.93 3.60 42.69
N VAL A 49 -3.10 2.60 42.38
CA VAL A 49 -1.62 2.68 42.44
C VAL A 49 -1.06 2.25 41.08
N ILE A 50 0.18 2.63 40.80
CA ILE A 50 0.93 2.21 39.61
C ILE A 50 2.12 1.33 40.03
N THR A 51 2.50 0.38 39.14
CA THR A 51 3.68 -0.45 39.32
C THR A 51 4.97 0.34 39.15
N ASP A 52 5.99 -0.04 39.91
CA ASP A 52 7.36 0.48 39.79
C ASP A 52 8.10 -0.07 38.54
N LYS A 53 9.40 0.28 38.39
CA LYS A 53 10.25 -0.18 37.28
C LYS A 53 10.42 -1.71 37.23
N SER A 54 10.22 -2.41 38.35
CA SER A 54 10.29 -3.88 38.47
C SER A 54 8.92 -4.54 38.29
N GLY A 55 7.87 -3.77 37.95
CA GLY A 55 6.50 -4.23 37.87
C GLY A 55 5.84 -4.49 39.22
N GLN A 56 6.44 -4.06 40.34
CA GLN A 56 5.93 -4.30 41.70
C GLN A 56 4.93 -3.21 42.13
N PHE A 57 3.96 -3.62 42.94
CA PHE A 57 2.99 -2.73 43.59
C PHE A 57 2.71 -3.15 45.04
N THR A 58 2.21 -2.22 45.84
CA THR A 58 1.74 -2.47 47.19
C THR A 58 0.49 -1.64 47.45
N ILE A 59 -0.56 -2.27 47.98
CA ILE A 59 -1.85 -1.65 48.31
C ILE A 59 -2.24 -2.00 49.74
N ASP A 60 -3.02 -1.14 50.36
CA ASP A 60 -3.62 -1.38 51.68
C ASP A 60 -4.79 -2.38 51.51
N CYS A 61 -4.69 -3.54 52.17
CA CYS A 61 -5.66 -4.62 52.05
C CYS A 61 -7.05 -4.24 52.58
N GLN A 62 -7.13 -3.34 53.55
CA GLN A 62 -8.42 -2.89 54.07
C GLN A 62 -9.22 -2.02 53.09
N LYS A 63 -8.55 -1.48 52.08
CA LYS A 63 -9.17 -0.61 51.04
C LYS A 63 -9.54 -1.33 49.79
N ALA A 64 -9.17 -2.62 49.63
CA ALA A 64 -9.35 -3.35 48.38
C ALA A 64 -9.74 -4.82 48.63
N THR A 65 -10.99 -5.19 48.37
CA THR A 65 -11.45 -6.58 48.29
C THR A 65 -11.28 -7.18 46.87
N ALA A 66 -11.15 -6.35 45.88
CA ALA A 66 -10.85 -6.70 44.50
C ALA A 66 -10.06 -5.60 43.83
N ILE A 67 -9.15 -5.97 42.95
CA ILE A 67 -8.38 -5.05 42.10
C ILE A 67 -8.64 -5.29 40.64
N THR A 68 -8.56 -4.22 39.85
CA THR A 68 -8.54 -4.30 38.41
C THR A 68 -7.18 -3.80 37.94
N VAL A 69 -6.41 -4.68 37.31
CA VAL A 69 -5.11 -4.34 36.74
C VAL A 69 -5.26 -4.02 35.28
N SER A 70 -4.78 -2.87 34.87
CA SER A 70 -4.80 -2.41 33.47
C SER A 70 -3.44 -1.84 33.07
N TYR A 71 -3.06 -2.06 31.82
CA TYR A 71 -1.88 -1.49 31.20
C TYR A 71 -2.15 -1.22 29.73
N ILE A 72 -1.58 -0.16 29.18
CA ILE A 72 -1.80 0.22 27.76
C ILE A 72 -1.33 -0.92 26.85
N GLY A 73 -2.22 -1.39 25.95
CA GLY A 73 -1.93 -2.51 25.05
C GLY A 73 -2.14 -3.91 25.67
N TYR A 74 -2.75 -4.00 26.85
CA TYR A 74 -3.04 -5.26 27.53
C TYR A 74 -4.50 -5.38 27.94
N SER A 75 -5.03 -6.60 27.93
CA SER A 75 -6.37 -6.88 28.46
C SER A 75 -6.41 -6.67 29.97
N ALA A 76 -7.33 -5.83 30.43
CA ALA A 76 -7.49 -5.60 31.87
C ALA A 76 -7.95 -6.88 32.58
N GLN A 77 -7.32 -7.19 33.73
CA GLN A 77 -7.63 -8.37 34.50
C GLN A 77 -8.16 -7.97 35.88
N LYS A 78 -9.27 -8.60 36.31
CA LYS A 78 -9.84 -8.41 37.65
C LYS A 78 -9.41 -9.57 38.55
N GLN A 79 -8.85 -9.25 39.74
CA GLN A 79 -8.40 -10.20 40.72
C GLN A 79 -9.09 -9.93 42.04
N ILE A 80 -9.64 -10.95 42.71
CA ILE A 80 -10.20 -10.88 44.05
C ILE A 80 -9.07 -11.16 45.05
N ILE A 81 -8.95 -10.34 46.08
CA ILE A 81 -8.00 -10.49 47.18
C ILE A 81 -8.67 -11.37 48.22
N GLN A 82 -8.22 -12.60 48.34
CA GLN A 82 -8.73 -13.55 49.34
C GLN A 82 -7.90 -13.57 50.61
N ASP A 83 -6.60 -13.24 50.51
CA ASP A 83 -5.67 -13.22 51.61
C ASP A 83 -4.78 -11.98 51.50
N CYS A 84 -4.69 -11.23 52.62
CA CYS A 84 -3.92 -10.01 52.70
C CYS A 84 -2.41 -10.25 52.83
N ASP A 85 -1.98 -11.45 53.17
CA ASP A 85 -0.57 -11.79 53.29
C ASP A 85 -0.01 -12.47 52.02
N ALA A 86 -0.88 -12.70 51.00
CA ALA A 86 -0.49 -13.29 49.74
C ALA A 86 0.19 -12.30 48.78
N THR A 87 1.27 -12.75 48.10
CA THR A 87 1.89 -12.00 47.01
C THR A 87 1.15 -12.30 45.71
N LEU A 88 0.61 -11.25 45.05
CA LEU A 88 -0.16 -11.39 43.82
C LEU A 88 0.75 -11.28 42.60
N ASN A 89 0.97 -12.38 41.88
CA ASN A 89 1.65 -12.38 40.60
C ASN A 89 0.61 -12.42 39.47
N ILE A 90 0.45 -11.31 38.74
CA ILE A 90 -0.55 -11.16 37.69
C ILE A 90 0.16 -10.98 36.36
N ALA A 91 -0.06 -11.94 35.45
CA ALA A 91 0.44 -11.88 34.08
C ALA A 91 -0.66 -11.34 33.17
N LEU A 92 -0.46 -10.13 32.63
CA LEU A 92 -1.37 -9.53 31.66
C LEU A 92 -1.10 -10.06 30.25
N THR A 93 -2.17 -10.44 29.56
CA THR A 93 -2.10 -10.84 28.16
C THR A 93 -2.17 -9.59 27.30
N SER A 94 -1.23 -9.45 26.36
CA SER A 94 -1.24 -8.36 25.39
C SER A 94 -2.57 -8.38 24.61
N ASP A 95 -3.31 -7.27 24.66
CA ASP A 95 -4.56 -7.14 23.92
C ASP A 95 -4.26 -6.67 22.48
N ARG A 96 -4.02 -7.63 21.61
CA ARG A 96 -3.85 -7.37 20.16
C ARG A 96 -5.11 -6.79 19.48
N ARG A 97 -6.17 -6.57 20.23
CA ARG A 97 -7.46 -6.02 19.75
C ARG A 97 -7.66 -4.56 20.14
N SER A 98 -6.77 -3.96 20.95
CA SER A 98 -6.78 -2.52 21.12
C SER A 98 -6.30 -1.86 19.83
N LEU A 99 -6.89 -0.72 19.46
CA LEU A 99 -6.32 0.15 18.42
C LEU A 99 -4.96 0.60 18.94
N ASP A 100 -3.89 -0.12 18.60
CA ASP A 100 -2.53 0.30 18.93
C ASP A 100 -2.34 1.71 18.41
N ALA A 101 -1.74 2.56 19.22
CA ALA A 101 -1.37 3.89 18.79
C ALA A 101 -0.59 3.79 17.47
N VAL A 102 -1.16 4.37 16.40
CA VAL A 102 -0.64 4.20 15.02
C VAL A 102 0.69 4.91 14.91
N GLU A 103 1.80 4.16 14.93
CA GLU A 103 3.14 4.69 14.71
C GLU A 103 3.48 4.74 13.22
N ILE A 104 3.98 5.88 12.77
CA ILE A 104 4.46 6.13 11.40
C ILE A 104 5.98 6.09 11.40
N THR A 105 6.55 5.42 10.40
CA THR A 105 7.99 5.16 10.39
C THR A 105 8.80 6.08 9.50
N ALA A 106 8.17 6.61 8.46
CA ALA A 106 8.82 7.46 7.47
C ALA A 106 8.44 8.93 7.66
N THR A 107 9.03 9.59 8.64
CA THR A 107 8.72 10.97 8.99
C THR A 107 9.90 11.63 9.68
N SER A 108 9.98 12.96 9.56
CA SER A 108 10.96 13.82 10.24
C SER A 108 10.61 14.10 11.72
N ASN A 109 9.38 13.83 12.15
CA ASN A 109 8.95 14.12 13.51
C ASN A 109 9.50 13.09 14.51
N VAL A 110 10.00 13.57 15.67
CA VAL A 110 10.48 12.69 16.75
C VAL A 110 9.37 11.82 17.33
N ASN A 111 8.15 12.33 17.42
CA ASN A 111 7.00 11.57 17.82
C ASN A 111 6.38 10.88 16.58
N LYS A 112 6.49 9.53 16.55
CA LYS A 112 6.03 8.71 15.43
C LYS A 112 4.52 8.44 15.44
N LEU A 113 3.78 8.88 16.45
CA LEU A 113 2.32 8.71 16.47
C LEU A 113 1.66 9.50 15.33
N LEU A 114 0.65 8.91 14.71
CA LEU A 114 -0.07 9.50 13.59
C LEU A 114 -0.59 10.91 13.90
N LEU A 115 -1.02 11.14 15.13
CA LEU A 115 -1.52 12.42 15.62
C LEU A 115 -0.53 13.60 15.43
N TYR A 116 0.77 13.30 15.49
CA TYR A 116 1.85 14.29 15.37
C TYR A 116 2.32 14.52 13.94
N GLN A 117 1.80 13.77 12.96
CA GLN A 117 2.23 13.89 11.56
C GLN A 117 1.42 14.96 10.82
N PRO A 118 2.05 15.94 10.18
CA PRO A 118 1.35 17.03 9.48
C PRO A 118 0.97 16.68 8.04
N ALA A 119 0.48 15.47 7.81
CA ALA A 119 0.09 14.97 6.48
C ALA A 119 -1.02 13.94 6.58
N SER A 120 -1.75 13.73 5.50
CA SER A 120 -2.70 12.62 5.35
C SER A 120 -1.94 11.31 5.14
N ILE A 121 -1.82 10.52 6.20
CA ILE A 121 -1.15 9.23 6.20
C ILE A 121 -2.14 8.20 6.72
N SER A 122 -2.51 7.23 5.90
CA SER A 122 -3.35 6.12 6.33
C SER A 122 -2.51 4.89 6.59
N LYS A 123 -2.71 4.26 7.74
CA LYS A 123 -2.05 3.00 8.11
C LYS A 123 -3.07 1.89 8.22
N LEU A 124 -2.74 0.75 7.60
CA LEU A 124 -3.53 -0.47 7.72
C LEU A 124 -2.79 -1.48 8.60
N SER A 125 -3.53 -2.01 9.56
CA SER A 125 -3.09 -3.12 10.40
C SER A 125 -3.26 -4.47 9.70
N SER A 126 -2.61 -5.50 10.24
CA SER A 126 -2.78 -6.88 9.74
C SER A 126 -4.24 -7.35 9.74
N ALA A 127 -5.06 -6.88 10.68
CA ALA A 127 -6.49 -7.21 10.72
C ALA A 127 -7.27 -6.60 9.54
N GLU A 128 -6.96 -5.36 9.19
CA GLU A 128 -7.58 -4.65 8.07
C GLU A 128 -7.13 -5.19 6.72
N LEU A 129 -5.86 -5.62 6.60
CA LEU A 129 -5.33 -6.28 5.41
C LEU A 129 -6.01 -7.64 5.15
N LYS A 130 -6.56 -8.28 6.17
CA LYS A 130 -7.29 -9.55 6.06
C LYS A 130 -8.81 -9.41 5.88
N ARG A 131 -9.34 -8.19 5.77
CA ARG A 131 -10.72 -7.97 5.29
C ARG A 131 -10.80 -8.43 3.83
N GLY A 132 -11.91 -9.00 3.41
CA GLY A 132 -12.04 -9.60 2.08
C GLY A 132 -11.27 -10.90 1.93
N THR A 133 -10.74 -11.17 0.73
CA THR A 133 -10.07 -12.44 0.40
C THR A 133 -8.71 -12.57 1.09
N GLY A 134 -8.00 -11.48 1.31
CA GLY A 134 -6.63 -11.48 1.82
C GLY A 134 -5.57 -11.92 0.80
N LEU A 135 -5.95 -12.06 -0.47
CA LEU A 135 -5.04 -12.48 -1.54
C LEU A 135 -4.34 -11.30 -2.21
N TYR A 136 -5.02 -10.17 -2.32
CA TYR A 136 -4.58 -9.02 -3.09
C TYR A 136 -4.67 -7.76 -2.24
N LEU A 137 -3.71 -6.87 -2.44
CA LEU A 137 -3.66 -5.62 -1.69
C LEU A 137 -4.81 -4.68 -2.04
N ASP A 138 -5.32 -4.73 -3.28
CA ASP A 138 -6.44 -3.91 -3.72
C ASP A 138 -7.71 -4.15 -2.91
N ASP A 139 -8.00 -5.39 -2.50
CA ASP A 139 -9.16 -5.70 -1.65
C ASP A 139 -9.12 -4.90 -0.34
N ALA A 140 -7.94 -4.80 0.29
CA ALA A 140 -7.78 -4.08 1.55
C ALA A 140 -7.70 -2.56 1.36
N ILE A 141 -6.99 -2.08 0.36
CA ILE A 141 -6.80 -0.64 0.09
C ILE A 141 -8.12 0.02 -0.28
N LEU A 142 -8.90 -0.60 -1.19
CA LEU A 142 -10.17 -0.05 -1.64
C LEU A 142 -11.17 0.17 -0.50
N ILE A 143 -11.16 -0.71 0.49
CA ILE A 143 -12.11 -0.67 1.62
C ILE A 143 -11.63 0.30 2.71
N ASN A 144 -10.31 0.44 2.93
CA ASN A 144 -9.77 1.00 4.16
C ASN A 144 -9.04 2.34 3.97
N VAL A 145 -8.67 2.75 2.74
CA VAL A 145 -7.86 3.97 2.52
C VAL A 145 -8.62 4.98 1.69
N PRO A 146 -9.12 6.09 2.28
CA PRO A 146 -9.79 7.14 1.51
C PRO A 146 -8.81 7.84 0.57
N GLY A 147 -9.30 8.23 -0.62
CA GLY A 147 -8.50 8.91 -1.64
C GLY A 147 -7.55 8.00 -2.43
N VAL A 148 -7.55 6.69 -2.15
CA VAL A 148 -6.70 5.72 -2.84
C VAL A 148 -7.55 4.61 -3.44
N THR A 149 -7.34 4.34 -4.71
CA THR A 149 -7.91 3.18 -5.39
C THR A 149 -6.79 2.33 -5.96
N MET A 150 -7.07 1.06 -6.16
CA MET A 150 -6.18 0.14 -6.87
C MET A 150 -6.95 -0.54 -7.99
N ALA A 151 -6.23 -0.92 -9.03
CA ALA A 151 -6.74 -1.73 -10.11
C ALA A 151 -5.82 -2.91 -10.37
N ARG A 152 -6.37 -4.01 -10.88
CA ARG A 152 -5.65 -5.16 -11.42
C ARG A 152 -5.99 -5.34 -12.87
N ARG A 153 -5.03 -5.82 -13.64
CA ARG A 153 -5.20 -6.01 -15.08
C ARG A 153 -5.56 -7.44 -15.50
N SER A 154 -5.33 -8.37 -14.60
CA SER A 154 -5.66 -9.78 -14.71
C SER A 154 -6.21 -10.29 -13.39
N VAL A 155 -6.40 -11.59 -13.25
CA VAL A 155 -6.83 -12.18 -11.98
C VAL A 155 -5.84 -11.90 -10.85
N GLY A 156 -4.52 -11.99 -11.12
CA GLY A 156 -3.47 -11.84 -10.11
C GLY A 156 -2.47 -10.72 -10.37
N GLY A 157 -2.27 -10.33 -11.63
CA GLY A 157 -1.18 -9.43 -12.02
C GLY A 157 -1.61 -8.01 -12.38
N GLY A 158 -0.60 -7.15 -12.56
CA GLY A 158 -0.75 -5.78 -12.98
C GLY A 158 -1.41 -4.86 -11.95
N GLN A 159 -1.12 -5.06 -10.67
CA GLN A 159 -1.63 -4.22 -9.58
C GLN A 159 -0.98 -2.84 -9.60
N GLN A 160 -1.79 -1.79 -9.49
CA GLN A 160 -1.32 -0.41 -9.46
C GLN A 160 -2.18 0.45 -8.55
N PHE A 161 -1.54 1.40 -7.86
CA PHE A 161 -2.22 2.42 -7.06
C PHE A 161 -2.66 3.60 -7.92
N ASN A 162 -3.77 4.18 -7.50
CA ASN A 162 -4.20 5.51 -7.89
C ASN A 162 -4.42 6.33 -6.63
N ILE A 163 -3.56 7.32 -6.40
CA ILE A 163 -3.62 8.18 -5.24
C ILE A 163 -4.18 9.53 -5.66
N ARG A 164 -5.37 9.90 -5.17
CA ARG A 164 -6.04 11.18 -5.48
C ARG A 164 -6.16 11.46 -6.98
N GLY A 165 -6.53 10.43 -7.76
CA GLY A 165 -6.67 10.52 -9.22
C GLY A 165 -5.36 10.47 -10.00
N TYR A 166 -4.21 10.28 -9.31
CA TYR A 166 -2.91 10.15 -9.92
C TYR A 166 -2.45 8.67 -9.93
N GLY A 167 -1.99 8.18 -11.08
CA GLY A 167 -1.59 6.77 -11.26
C GLY A 167 -2.46 5.98 -12.24
N ASN A 168 -3.67 6.45 -12.57
CA ASN A 168 -4.36 6.00 -13.78
C ASN A 168 -3.60 6.55 -14.96
N GLY A 169 -2.71 5.74 -15.51
CA GLY A 169 -1.95 6.13 -16.69
C GLY A 169 -2.89 6.63 -17.76
N THR A 170 -2.55 7.76 -18.34
CA THR A 170 -3.17 8.23 -19.56
C THR A 170 -2.88 7.22 -20.65
N ARG A 171 -3.80 6.28 -20.82
CA ARG A 171 -3.69 5.31 -21.89
C ARG A 171 -4.28 5.83 -23.17
N GLY A 172 -3.71 5.40 -24.21
CA GLY A 172 -3.94 5.70 -25.59
C GLY A 172 -2.76 5.28 -26.42
N THR A 173 -1.68 4.77 -25.78
CA THR A 173 -0.54 4.24 -26.50
C THR A 173 -0.66 2.73 -26.56
N ARG A 174 -1.00 2.17 -27.68
CA ARG A 174 -0.70 0.79 -28.04
C ARG A 174 0.81 0.68 -28.25
N GLY A 175 1.60 0.97 -27.21
CA GLY A 175 3.06 0.99 -27.29
C GLY A 175 3.69 -0.14 -26.49
N ILE A 176 4.96 -0.39 -26.76
CA ILE A 176 5.82 -1.48 -26.33
C ILE A 176 5.97 -1.58 -24.81
N SER A 177 5.82 -0.49 -24.09
CA SER A 177 5.69 -0.52 -22.64
C SER A 177 4.21 -0.44 -22.27
N SER A 178 3.69 -1.51 -21.72
CA SER A 178 2.34 -1.46 -21.19
C SER A 178 2.34 -0.42 -20.06
N ASN A 179 1.66 0.68 -20.28
CA ASN A 179 1.46 1.76 -19.30
C ASN A 179 0.62 1.31 -18.07
N PHE A 180 0.67 0.04 -17.73
CA PHE A 180 0.05 -0.57 -16.58
C PHE A 180 0.95 -0.50 -15.35
N ASP A 181 2.16 -0.03 -15.56
CA ASP A 181 3.13 0.15 -14.50
C ASP A 181 2.73 1.36 -13.69
N GLY A 182 2.54 1.20 -12.40
CA GLY A 182 2.19 2.28 -11.51
C GLY A 182 3.26 3.36 -11.51
N GLN A 183 2.88 4.59 -11.77
CA GLN A 183 3.80 5.73 -11.87
C GLN A 183 3.35 6.88 -10.96
N GLY A 184 4.32 7.68 -10.53
CA GLY A 184 4.09 8.91 -9.78
C GLY A 184 4.02 8.72 -8.27
N TYR A 185 4.11 7.50 -7.77
CA TYR A 185 4.26 7.17 -6.36
C TYR A 185 5.48 6.28 -6.15
N LYS A 186 6.03 6.31 -4.94
CA LYS A 186 7.15 5.43 -4.54
C LYS A 186 6.66 4.34 -3.59
N VAL A 187 7.12 3.11 -3.80
CA VAL A 187 6.83 1.96 -2.93
C VAL A 187 8.11 1.44 -2.34
N TYR A 188 8.09 1.20 -1.04
CA TYR A 188 9.16 0.56 -0.28
C TYR A 188 8.63 -0.68 0.43
N LEU A 189 9.42 -1.74 0.47
CA LEU A 189 9.18 -2.94 1.26
C LEU A 189 10.30 -3.11 2.29
N ASN A 190 9.96 -3.02 3.57
CA ASN A 190 10.95 -3.02 4.68
C ASN A 190 12.09 -2.00 4.48
N GLY A 191 11.79 -0.83 3.89
CA GLY A 191 12.78 0.20 3.58
C GLY A 191 13.57 0.00 2.27
N ILE A 192 13.35 -1.10 1.56
CA ILE A 192 13.94 -1.41 0.27
C ILE A 192 13.06 -0.85 -0.84
N ALA A 193 13.62 -0.09 -1.78
CA ALA A 193 12.87 0.50 -2.89
C ALA A 193 12.35 -0.59 -3.84
N ILE A 194 11.03 -0.60 -4.06
CA ILE A 194 10.34 -1.44 -5.05
C ILE A 194 10.21 -0.69 -6.38
N THR A 195 9.93 0.60 -6.32
CA THR A 195 9.86 1.49 -7.48
C THR A 195 11.24 1.62 -8.11
N ASP A 196 11.33 1.41 -9.40
CA ASP A 196 12.58 1.47 -10.17
C ASP A 196 13.05 2.90 -10.48
N ALA A 197 14.17 3.04 -11.20
CA ALA A 197 14.76 4.33 -11.55
C ALA A 197 13.89 5.14 -12.54
N GLU A 198 12.99 4.51 -13.29
CA GLU A 198 12.01 5.19 -14.14
C GLU A 198 10.76 5.69 -13.37
N GLY A 199 10.68 5.38 -12.07
CA GLY A 199 9.50 5.67 -11.26
C GLY A 199 8.34 4.70 -11.50
N ILE A 200 8.63 3.51 -12.04
CA ILE A 200 7.66 2.46 -12.32
C ILE A 200 7.65 1.46 -11.16
N THR A 201 6.45 1.11 -10.72
CA THR A 201 6.26 0.14 -9.64
C THR A 201 5.58 -1.11 -10.16
N THR A 202 6.29 -2.24 -10.11
CA THR A 202 5.75 -3.58 -10.37
C THR A 202 5.65 -4.32 -9.04
N MET A 203 4.46 -4.84 -8.71
CA MET A 203 4.16 -5.52 -7.46
C MET A 203 3.78 -7.00 -7.64
N ASP A 204 3.94 -7.53 -8.84
CA ASP A 204 3.55 -8.90 -9.17
C ASP A 204 4.38 -9.95 -8.41
N ASP A 205 5.57 -9.57 -7.93
CA ASP A 205 6.44 -10.41 -7.10
C ASP A 205 6.07 -10.42 -5.61
N ILE A 206 5.31 -9.45 -5.13
CA ILE A 206 4.99 -9.35 -3.70
C ILE A 206 3.89 -10.34 -3.32
N ASP A 207 4.12 -11.09 -2.25
CA ASP A 207 3.08 -11.87 -1.58
C ASP A 207 2.39 -11.01 -0.52
N PHE A 208 1.16 -10.55 -0.79
CA PHE A 208 0.43 -9.67 0.12
C PHE A 208 -0.02 -10.35 1.42
N ALA A 209 -0.12 -11.68 1.45
CA ALA A 209 -0.40 -12.41 2.69
C ALA A 209 0.76 -12.32 3.70
N SER A 210 2.00 -12.04 3.22
CA SER A 210 3.16 -11.82 4.08
C SER A 210 3.26 -10.38 4.61
N ILE A 211 2.41 -9.45 4.14
CA ILE A 211 2.42 -8.07 4.58
C ILE A 211 1.70 -7.93 5.92
N GLY A 212 2.37 -7.33 6.89
CA GLY A 212 1.86 -7.10 8.25
C GLY A 212 1.22 -5.74 8.42
N ASN A 213 1.73 -4.71 7.75
CA ASN A 213 1.12 -3.38 7.71
C ASN A 213 1.49 -2.61 6.43
N VAL A 214 0.67 -1.61 6.12
CA VAL A 214 0.85 -0.71 4.98
C VAL A 214 0.65 0.72 5.47
N GLU A 215 1.59 1.60 5.15
CA GLU A 215 1.46 3.05 5.36
C GLU A 215 1.38 3.74 4.00
N VAL A 216 0.35 4.54 3.79
CA VAL A 216 0.13 5.31 2.56
C VAL A 216 0.16 6.79 2.88
N THR A 217 1.21 7.48 2.45
CA THR A 217 1.33 8.94 2.48
C THR A 217 0.75 9.50 1.19
N LYS A 218 -0.25 10.37 1.30
CA LYS A 218 -1.01 10.90 0.16
C LYS A 218 -0.58 12.31 -0.20
N GLY A 219 -0.44 12.59 -1.49
CA GLY A 219 0.06 13.86 -2.03
C GLY A 219 1.57 13.88 -2.23
N PRO A 220 2.11 14.96 -2.84
CA PRO A 220 3.53 15.06 -3.17
C PRO A 220 4.42 14.88 -1.94
N ALA A 221 5.38 13.96 -2.04
CA ALA A 221 6.27 13.56 -0.95
C ALA A 221 7.77 13.66 -1.32
N GLY A 222 8.10 14.59 -2.21
CA GLY A 222 9.44 14.72 -2.78
C GLY A 222 10.53 15.13 -1.80
N SER A 223 10.20 15.79 -0.68
CA SER A 223 11.13 16.18 0.38
C SER A 223 11.76 15.01 1.13
N LEU A 224 11.18 13.81 1.05
CA LEU A 224 11.67 12.59 1.69
C LEU A 224 11.88 11.42 0.72
N TYR A 225 11.16 11.42 -0.42
CA TYR A 225 11.09 10.29 -1.33
C TYR A 225 11.49 10.62 -2.78
N GLY A 226 11.98 11.83 -3.05
CA GLY A 226 12.44 12.25 -4.37
C GLY A 226 11.30 12.36 -5.39
N LEU A 227 11.33 11.54 -6.46
CA LEU A 227 10.36 11.61 -7.55
C LEU A 227 9.00 10.95 -7.18
N ALA A 228 8.30 11.53 -6.21
CA ALA A 228 7.05 11.04 -5.65
C ALA A 228 5.96 12.14 -5.71
N ILE A 229 5.39 12.36 -6.89
CA ILE A 229 4.40 13.42 -7.15
C ILE A 229 3.04 13.12 -6.51
N ALA A 230 2.68 11.83 -6.35
CA ALA A 230 1.38 11.41 -5.83
C ALA A 230 1.43 10.90 -4.39
N GLY A 231 2.61 10.49 -3.92
CA GLY A 231 2.77 9.96 -2.57
C GLY A 231 3.79 8.84 -2.43
N ALA A 232 3.82 8.26 -1.24
CA ALA A 232 4.70 7.12 -0.94
C ALA A 232 3.94 6.03 -0.18
N ILE A 233 4.31 4.78 -0.41
CA ILE A 233 3.71 3.60 0.20
C ILE A 233 4.81 2.78 0.83
N ASN A 234 4.68 2.54 2.13
CA ASN A 234 5.60 1.71 2.90
C ASN A 234 4.91 0.39 3.27
N LEU A 235 5.35 -0.69 2.66
CA LEU A 235 4.93 -2.05 2.97
C LEU A 235 5.88 -2.64 4.01
N ARG A 236 5.33 -3.31 5.02
CA ARG A 236 6.11 -4.04 6.01
C ARG A 236 5.61 -5.46 6.13
N THR A 237 6.52 -6.39 6.08
CA THR A 237 6.21 -7.80 6.28
C THR A 237 5.82 -8.08 7.74
N ILE A 238 5.13 -9.20 7.95
CA ILE A 238 4.86 -9.73 9.28
C ILE A 238 6.19 -9.95 9.99
N ARG A 239 6.28 -9.52 11.26
CA ARG A 239 7.42 -9.80 12.12
C ARG A 239 7.10 -10.94 13.07
N PRO A 240 7.95 -11.99 13.13
CA PRO A 240 7.84 -13.04 14.14
C PRO A 240 7.86 -12.47 15.57
N GLU A 241 7.10 -13.07 16.45
CA GLU A 241 7.10 -12.72 17.85
C GLU A 241 8.38 -13.18 18.54
N LYS A 242 8.97 -12.31 19.37
CA LYS A 242 10.18 -12.63 20.14
C LYS A 242 9.97 -13.86 21.04
N GLY A 243 10.93 -14.74 21.07
CA GLY A 243 10.87 -16.00 21.83
C GLY A 243 10.00 -17.09 21.20
N LYS A 244 9.45 -16.86 19.98
CA LYS A 244 8.60 -17.86 19.31
C LYS A 244 9.19 -18.32 18.00
N THR A 245 9.17 -19.61 17.78
CA THR A 245 9.45 -20.25 16.48
C THR A 245 8.22 -21.02 16.05
N SER A 246 7.87 -20.92 14.77
CA SER A 246 6.67 -21.57 14.26
C SER A 246 6.78 -21.92 12.79
N ILE A 247 6.03 -22.94 12.37
CA ILE A 247 5.77 -23.26 10.98
C ILE A 247 4.26 -23.27 10.74
N GLY A 248 3.81 -22.59 9.70
CA GLY A 248 2.39 -22.50 9.33
C GLY A 248 2.16 -23.00 7.92
N GLN A 249 1.01 -23.63 7.71
CA GLN A 249 0.52 -24.04 6.41
C GLN A 249 -0.84 -23.39 6.18
N GLU A 250 -0.95 -22.57 5.13
CA GLU A 250 -2.22 -22.03 4.66
C GLU A 250 -2.65 -22.76 3.40
N ALA A 251 -3.93 -23.16 3.36
CA ALA A 251 -4.60 -23.67 2.19
C ALA A 251 -5.88 -22.85 1.96
N MET A 252 -6.09 -22.38 0.73
CA MET A 252 -7.28 -21.61 0.34
C MET A 252 -7.81 -22.11 -0.99
N VAL A 253 -9.12 -22.21 -1.10
CA VAL A 253 -9.87 -22.58 -2.31
C VAL A 253 -11.02 -21.61 -2.55
N GLY A 254 -11.52 -21.55 -3.78
CA GLY A 254 -12.64 -20.71 -4.13
C GLY A 254 -13.18 -20.96 -5.54
N ASN A 255 -14.10 -20.10 -5.97
CA ASN A 255 -14.63 -20.13 -7.32
C ASN A 255 -13.51 -20.02 -8.37
N TYR A 256 -13.83 -20.45 -9.57
CA TYR A 256 -12.93 -20.35 -10.73
C TYR A 256 -11.59 -21.09 -10.53
N GLY A 257 -11.64 -22.26 -9.91
CA GLY A 257 -10.45 -23.08 -9.67
C GLY A 257 -9.41 -22.43 -8.77
N LEU A 258 -9.79 -21.39 -8.00
CA LEU A 258 -8.89 -20.73 -7.07
C LEU A 258 -8.36 -21.73 -6.04
N ARG A 259 -7.04 -21.84 -5.99
CA ARG A 259 -6.30 -22.62 -5.00
C ARG A 259 -5.00 -21.92 -4.67
N ARG A 260 -4.72 -21.83 -3.37
CA ARG A 260 -3.48 -21.25 -2.85
C ARG A 260 -2.96 -22.14 -1.72
N PHE A 261 -1.65 -22.36 -1.74
CA PHE A 261 -0.93 -23.08 -0.69
C PHE A 261 0.28 -22.23 -0.31
N THR A 262 0.45 -21.93 0.97
CA THR A 262 1.58 -21.16 1.46
C THR A 262 2.13 -21.80 2.71
N THR A 263 3.44 -22.09 2.71
CA THR A 263 4.20 -22.52 3.88
C THR A 263 4.96 -21.32 4.42
N THR A 264 4.82 -21.05 5.71
CA THR A 264 5.46 -19.92 6.38
C THR A 264 6.26 -20.43 7.56
N PHE A 265 7.56 -20.17 7.56
CA PHE A 265 8.43 -20.37 8.72
C PHE A 265 8.71 -19.02 9.37
N GLN A 266 8.58 -18.95 10.69
CA GLN A 266 8.82 -17.77 11.51
C GLN A 266 9.69 -18.12 12.70
N SER A 267 10.73 -17.33 12.97
CA SER A 267 11.54 -17.47 14.19
C SER A 267 11.91 -16.10 14.74
N GLY A 268 11.51 -15.84 15.97
CA GLY A 268 11.86 -14.62 16.72
C GLY A 268 12.79 -14.96 17.87
N GLY A 269 14.12 -14.82 17.64
CA GLY A 269 15.12 -14.95 18.70
C GLY A 269 15.28 -13.66 19.51
N GLU A 270 16.22 -13.65 20.46
CA GLU A 270 16.56 -12.46 21.26
C GLU A 270 17.12 -11.33 20.36
N ARG A 271 17.95 -11.67 19.39
CA ARG A 271 18.66 -10.73 18.50
C ARG A 271 18.42 -10.98 17.02
N SER A 272 17.46 -11.81 16.66
CA SER A 272 17.16 -12.13 15.27
C SER A 272 15.68 -12.36 15.07
N SER A 273 15.19 -12.01 13.88
CA SER A 273 13.83 -12.27 13.44
C SER A 273 13.91 -12.78 11.99
N ILE A 274 13.35 -13.94 11.72
CA ILE A 274 13.40 -14.60 10.41
C ILE A 274 11.99 -14.96 9.97
N LEU A 275 11.64 -14.57 8.76
CA LEU A 275 10.42 -14.95 8.05
C LEU A 275 10.82 -15.57 6.70
N LEU A 276 10.35 -16.79 6.43
CA LEU A 276 10.49 -17.45 5.14
C LEU A 276 9.11 -17.91 4.68
N ASN A 277 8.72 -17.51 3.48
CA ASN A 277 7.48 -17.93 2.84
C ASN A 277 7.79 -18.62 1.52
N TYR A 278 7.11 -19.72 1.27
CA TYR A 278 7.02 -20.37 -0.04
C TYR A 278 5.57 -20.58 -0.39
N GLY A 279 5.15 -20.20 -1.59
CA GLY A 279 3.77 -20.31 -1.98
C GLY A 279 3.51 -20.57 -3.45
N TYR A 280 2.33 -21.12 -3.69
CA TYR A 280 1.75 -21.34 -5.00
C TYR A 280 0.30 -20.87 -5.00
N GLN A 281 -0.09 -20.15 -6.05
CA GLN A 281 -1.46 -19.70 -6.29
C GLN A 281 -1.85 -20.00 -7.74
N HIS A 282 -3.08 -20.42 -7.92
CA HIS A 282 -3.67 -20.71 -9.23
C HIS A 282 -5.13 -20.28 -9.26
N SER A 283 -5.60 -19.82 -10.41
CA SER A 283 -7.02 -19.66 -10.74
C SER A 283 -7.21 -19.92 -12.22
N ASP A 284 -8.29 -20.63 -12.59
CA ASP A 284 -8.68 -20.81 -14.00
C ASP A 284 -9.19 -19.51 -14.63
N GLY A 285 -9.50 -18.51 -13.78
CA GLY A 285 -10.09 -17.22 -14.20
C GLY A 285 -11.60 -17.28 -14.37
N TYR A 286 -12.22 -16.11 -14.28
CA TYR A 286 -13.69 -15.95 -14.30
C TYR A 286 -14.22 -15.65 -15.71
N SER A 287 -13.38 -15.68 -16.70
CA SER A 287 -13.71 -15.48 -18.10
C SER A 287 -12.82 -16.40 -18.95
N ILE A 288 -13.11 -16.48 -20.24
CA ILE A 288 -12.24 -17.18 -21.17
C ILE A 288 -10.85 -16.52 -21.17
N HIS A 289 -9.82 -17.30 -21.39
CA HIS A 289 -8.45 -16.82 -21.54
C HIS A 289 -8.01 -15.88 -20.40
N ASN A 290 -8.23 -16.34 -19.15
CA ASN A 290 -8.05 -15.51 -17.97
C ASN A 290 -7.37 -16.29 -16.81
N GLU A 291 -6.64 -17.37 -17.13
CA GLU A 291 -5.90 -18.16 -16.16
C GLU A 291 -4.80 -17.33 -15.48
N SER A 292 -4.57 -17.56 -14.20
CA SER A 292 -3.51 -16.94 -13.41
C SER A 292 -2.76 -17.98 -12.59
N LYS A 293 -1.43 -17.92 -12.65
CA LYS A 293 -0.51 -18.81 -11.89
C LYS A 293 0.59 -17.97 -11.27
N LYS A 294 0.92 -18.24 -9.99
CA LYS A 294 2.05 -17.59 -9.30
C LYS A 294 2.76 -18.58 -8.40
N ARG A 295 4.10 -18.56 -8.46
CA ARG A 295 4.99 -19.22 -7.49
C ARG A 295 5.92 -18.18 -6.92
N PHE A 296 6.16 -18.23 -5.61
CA PHE A 296 7.00 -17.26 -4.95
C PHE A 296 7.74 -17.83 -3.74
N VAL A 297 8.89 -17.24 -3.47
CA VAL A 297 9.68 -17.44 -2.25
C VAL A 297 10.08 -16.07 -1.74
N ASN A 298 9.88 -15.81 -0.46
CA ASN A 298 10.31 -14.58 0.20
C ASN A 298 11.06 -14.90 1.49
N PHE A 299 12.22 -14.31 1.66
CA PHE A 299 13.02 -14.34 2.88
C PHE A 299 13.15 -12.92 3.44
N VAL A 300 12.89 -12.77 4.71
CA VAL A 300 13.11 -11.53 5.46
C VAL A 300 13.85 -11.88 6.74
N GLY A 301 14.93 -11.17 7.04
CA GLY A 301 15.69 -11.34 8.26
C GLY A 301 16.08 -9.99 8.86
N ASP A 302 15.81 -9.82 10.17
CA ASP A 302 16.34 -8.72 10.96
C ASP A 302 17.33 -9.31 11.98
N PHE A 303 18.53 -8.77 12.04
CA PHE A 303 19.61 -9.22 12.92
C PHE A 303 20.16 -8.04 13.71
N ASN A 304 20.27 -8.18 15.02
CA ASN A 304 20.80 -7.17 15.93
C ASN A 304 22.13 -7.67 16.54
N PRO A 305 23.29 -7.53 15.84
CA PRO A 305 24.57 -8.01 16.35
C PRO A 305 24.91 -7.45 17.75
N ASN A 306 24.48 -6.23 17.99
CA ASN A 306 24.56 -5.54 19.28
C ASN A 306 23.42 -4.52 19.39
N ASP A 307 23.34 -3.79 20.50
CA ASP A 307 22.26 -2.83 20.79
C ASP A 307 22.31 -1.56 19.92
N LYS A 308 23.38 -1.36 19.16
CA LYS A 308 23.57 -0.21 18.25
C LYS A 308 23.34 -0.54 16.79
N GLN A 309 23.23 -1.80 16.43
CA GLN A 309 23.19 -2.21 15.01
C GLN A 309 21.99 -3.11 14.74
N THR A 310 21.33 -2.81 13.63
CA THR A 310 20.31 -3.69 13.03
C THR A 310 20.68 -3.91 11.57
N ILE A 311 20.71 -5.16 11.14
CA ILE A 311 20.88 -5.55 9.76
C ILE A 311 19.55 -6.15 9.30
N THR A 312 18.92 -5.54 8.32
CA THR A 312 17.69 -6.03 7.68
C THR A 312 18.06 -6.64 6.33
N THR A 313 17.63 -7.85 6.07
CA THR A 313 17.85 -8.54 4.80
C THR A 313 16.52 -8.89 4.15
N TYR A 314 16.47 -8.82 2.85
CA TYR A 314 15.34 -9.24 2.04
C TYR A 314 15.83 -9.96 0.78
N ALA A 315 15.23 -11.10 0.47
CA ALA A 315 15.41 -11.79 -0.80
C ALA A 315 14.08 -12.38 -1.24
N ALA A 316 13.75 -12.22 -2.51
CA ALA A 316 12.52 -12.75 -3.08
C ALA A 316 12.72 -13.24 -4.52
N TYR A 317 12.00 -14.28 -4.85
CA TYR A 317 11.84 -14.76 -6.21
C TYR A 317 10.36 -15.00 -6.49
N SER A 318 9.90 -14.59 -7.65
CA SER A 318 8.55 -14.95 -8.12
C SER A 318 8.54 -15.23 -9.62
N ASN A 319 7.63 -16.12 -10.00
CA ASN A 319 7.23 -16.38 -11.37
C ASN A 319 5.70 -16.30 -11.44
N SER A 320 5.19 -15.32 -12.18
CA SER A 320 3.77 -15.05 -12.32
C SER A 320 3.39 -15.10 -13.80
N TYR A 321 2.39 -15.89 -14.12
CA TYR A 321 1.80 -15.99 -15.46
C TYR A 321 0.32 -15.66 -15.38
N ASP A 322 -0.11 -14.72 -16.20
CA ASP A 322 -1.49 -14.25 -16.28
C ASP A 322 -1.95 -14.16 -17.73
N GLN A 323 -2.98 -14.90 -18.07
CA GLN A 323 -3.69 -14.73 -19.35
C GLN A 323 -4.49 -13.43 -19.35
N ARG A 324 -4.69 -12.87 -20.51
CA ARG A 324 -5.40 -11.59 -20.73
C ARG A 324 -6.42 -11.72 -21.84
N LEU A 325 -7.68 -11.60 -21.45
CA LEU A 325 -8.80 -11.62 -22.39
C LEU A 325 -8.89 -10.32 -23.24
N GLY A 326 -8.11 -9.31 -22.90
CA GLY A 326 -8.23 -7.97 -23.45
C GLY A 326 -9.39 -7.16 -22.87
N GLU A 327 -9.56 -5.95 -23.39
CA GLU A 327 -10.63 -5.05 -22.98
C GLU A 327 -11.93 -5.43 -23.72
N LEU A 328 -13.06 -5.42 -23.00
CA LEU A 328 -14.39 -5.51 -23.61
C LEU A 328 -14.79 -4.15 -24.18
N THR A 329 -15.40 -4.17 -25.36
CA THR A 329 -16.07 -2.98 -25.90
C THR A 329 -17.29 -2.61 -25.05
N ILE A 330 -17.75 -1.37 -25.18
CA ILE A 330 -19.00 -0.92 -24.53
C ILE A 330 -20.19 -1.78 -24.96
N ASP A 331 -20.25 -2.17 -26.25
CA ASP A 331 -21.33 -3.02 -26.78
C ASP A 331 -21.30 -4.43 -26.16
N GLN A 332 -20.12 -5.07 -26.12
CA GLN A 332 -19.96 -6.35 -25.41
C GLN A 332 -20.37 -6.24 -23.94
N TRP A 333 -19.90 -5.20 -23.25
CA TRP A 333 -20.29 -4.95 -21.85
C TRP A 333 -21.81 -4.86 -21.67
N ASN A 334 -22.48 -4.06 -22.51
CA ASN A 334 -23.93 -3.86 -22.43
C ASN A 334 -24.73 -5.13 -22.70
N LYS A 335 -24.23 -5.99 -23.60
CA LYS A 335 -24.84 -7.27 -23.97
C LYS A 335 -24.48 -8.45 -23.08
N ASP A 336 -23.73 -8.26 -22.02
CA ASP A 336 -23.16 -9.33 -21.19
C ASP A 336 -22.29 -10.35 -21.98
N ASP A 337 -21.68 -9.87 -23.05
CA ASP A 337 -20.76 -10.66 -23.87
C ASP A 337 -19.34 -10.59 -23.30
N TYR A 338 -18.93 -11.66 -22.64
CA TYR A 338 -17.59 -11.79 -22.02
C TYR A 338 -16.66 -12.66 -22.88
N SER A 339 -16.92 -12.73 -24.19
CA SER A 339 -16.08 -13.47 -25.14
C SER A 339 -14.65 -12.91 -25.28
N GLY A 340 -14.38 -11.73 -24.67
CA GLY A 340 -13.08 -11.10 -24.70
C GLY A 340 -12.76 -10.39 -26.01
N ASN A 341 -11.54 -9.92 -26.14
CA ASN A 341 -11.04 -9.28 -27.33
C ASN A 341 -10.38 -10.35 -28.25
N PRO A 342 -10.92 -10.60 -29.46
CA PRO A 342 -10.40 -11.63 -30.36
C PRO A 342 -8.92 -11.45 -30.72
N ASP A 343 -8.44 -10.19 -30.76
CA ASP A 343 -7.06 -9.88 -31.08
C ASP A 343 -6.09 -10.28 -29.97
N TYR A 344 -6.52 -10.26 -28.71
CA TYR A 344 -5.75 -10.80 -27.59
C TYR A 344 -5.76 -12.33 -27.59
N ILE A 345 -6.92 -12.94 -27.77
CA ILE A 345 -7.10 -14.38 -27.63
C ILE A 345 -6.35 -15.13 -28.72
N LYS A 346 -6.48 -14.75 -30.01
CA LYS A 346 -5.76 -15.38 -31.12
C LYS A 346 -4.24 -15.25 -31.02
N ARG A 347 -3.72 -14.26 -30.31
CA ARG A 347 -2.30 -14.05 -30.05
C ARG A 347 -1.85 -14.62 -28.70
N ASN A 348 -2.67 -15.44 -28.04
CA ASN A 348 -2.40 -15.92 -26.69
C ASN A 348 -2.03 -14.78 -25.74
N GLY A 349 -2.90 -13.76 -25.64
CA GLY A 349 -2.68 -12.59 -24.82
C GLY A 349 -2.32 -12.96 -23.37
N HIS A 350 -1.12 -12.62 -22.92
CA HIS A 350 -0.65 -12.96 -21.57
C HIS A 350 0.41 -11.98 -21.07
N SER A 351 0.77 -12.16 -19.83
CA SER A 351 1.96 -11.56 -19.21
C SER A 351 2.62 -12.62 -18.35
N ASN A 352 3.85 -12.98 -18.65
CA ASN A 352 4.70 -13.81 -17.79
C ASN A 352 5.78 -12.91 -17.20
N VAL A 353 5.84 -12.84 -15.86
CA VAL A 353 6.77 -11.98 -15.13
C VAL A 353 7.60 -12.84 -14.20
N ILE A 354 8.92 -12.77 -14.34
CA ILE A 354 9.88 -13.37 -13.43
C ILE A 354 10.66 -12.25 -12.77
N THR A 355 10.67 -12.23 -11.43
CA THR A 355 11.36 -11.22 -10.65
C THR A 355 12.27 -11.88 -9.63
N PHE A 356 13.49 -11.39 -9.52
CA PHE A 356 14.40 -11.64 -8.41
C PHE A 356 14.71 -10.28 -7.75
N ARG A 357 14.54 -10.21 -6.43
CA ARG A 357 14.79 -8.99 -5.66
C ARG A 357 15.61 -9.30 -4.44
N ALA A 358 16.62 -8.46 -4.16
CA ALA A 358 17.43 -8.56 -2.95
C ALA A 358 17.72 -7.17 -2.40
N GLY A 359 17.90 -7.11 -1.09
CA GLY A 359 18.33 -5.90 -0.41
C GLY A 359 18.89 -6.18 0.97
N ILE A 360 19.78 -5.31 1.39
CA ILE A 360 20.37 -5.30 2.73
C ILE A 360 20.36 -3.88 3.27
N GLY A 361 19.78 -3.71 4.45
CA GLY A 361 19.77 -2.47 5.20
C GLY A 361 20.64 -2.59 6.44
N HIS A 362 21.42 -1.57 6.74
CA HIS A 362 22.18 -1.46 7.99
C HIS A 362 21.76 -0.18 8.70
N THR A 363 21.22 -0.32 9.90
CA THR A 363 20.95 0.79 10.81
C THR A 363 22.01 0.81 11.89
N TYR A 364 22.68 1.95 12.06
CA TYR A 364 23.65 2.19 13.13
C TYR A 364 23.20 3.35 14.01
N VAL A 365 23.07 3.11 15.30
CA VAL A 365 22.74 4.10 16.33
C VAL A 365 24.03 4.64 16.93
N PHE A 366 24.47 5.82 16.50
CA PHE A 366 25.67 6.47 17.01
C PHE A 366 25.51 6.84 18.50
N ASN A 367 24.37 7.43 18.81
CA ASN A 367 23.96 7.81 20.16
C ASN A 367 22.41 7.95 20.22
N LYS A 368 21.86 8.35 21.35
CA LYS A 368 20.42 8.55 21.52
C LYS A 368 19.77 9.58 20.57
N ASN A 369 20.58 10.42 19.96
CA ASN A 369 20.13 11.55 19.13
C ASN A 369 20.31 11.30 17.63
N ILE A 370 21.24 10.44 17.21
CA ILE A 370 21.62 10.28 15.80
C ILE A 370 21.71 8.79 15.48
N SER A 371 21.01 8.41 14.43
CA SER A 371 21.15 7.11 13.78
C SER A 371 21.28 7.27 12.25
N ASN A 372 21.93 6.33 11.61
CA ASN A 372 21.98 6.23 10.16
C ASN A 372 21.36 4.91 9.72
N THR A 373 20.58 4.95 8.65
CA THR A 373 20.10 3.75 7.95
C THR A 373 20.58 3.82 6.51
N THR A 374 21.35 2.83 6.09
CA THR A 374 21.82 2.67 4.70
C THR A 374 21.29 1.37 4.15
N THR A 375 20.64 1.41 3.00
CA THR A 375 20.06 0.25 2.32
C THR A 375 20.65 0.13 0.92
N LEU A 376 21.18 -1.04 0.59
CA LEU A 376 21.56 -1.45 -0.76
C LEU A 376 20.48 -2.38 -1.31
N PHE A 377 20.13 -2.23 -2.59
CA PHE A 377 19.08 -3.05 -3.19
C PHE A 377 19.32 -3.30 -4.68
N GLY A 378 18.74 -4.40 -5.15
CA GLY A 378 18.73 -4.76 -6.55
C GLY A 378 17.52 -5.59 -6.94
N THR A 379 17.05 -5.43 -8.18
CA THR A 379 15.94 -6.17 -8.78
C THR A 379 16.32 -6.58 -10.18
N GLY A 380 16.31 -7.88 -10.46
CA GLY A 380 16.28 -8.44 -11.80
C GLY A 380 14.83 -8.73 -12.19
N PHE A 381 14.41 -8.26 -13.34
CA PHE A 381 13.05 -8.42 -13.85
C PHE A 381 13.12 -8.87 -15.31
N THR A 382 12.40 -9.92 -15.65
CA THR A 382 12.13 -10.31 -17.03
C THR A 382 10.64 -10.51 -17.23
N SER A 383 10.15 -10.10 -18.39
CA SER A 383 8.78 -10.42 -18.78
C SER A 383 8.69 -10.71 -20.25
N ASN A 384 7.81 -11.64 -20.61
CA ASN A 384 7.24 -11.71 -21.93
C ASN A 384 5.74 -11.45 -21.88
N ALA A 385 5.24 -10.72 -22.84
CA ALA A 385 3.83 -10.34 -22.91
C ALA A 385 3.33 -10.37 -24.33
N SER A 386 2.18 -10.98 -24.55
CA SER A 386 1.43 -10.93 -25.80
C SER A 386 0.16 -10.10 -25.63
N SER A 387 -0.19 -9.35 -26.66
CA SER A 387 -1.36 -8.47 -26.69
C SER A 387 -1.89 -8.30 -28.12
N ALA A 388 -2.96 -7.54 -28.28
CA ALA A 388 -3.45 -7.15 -29.60
C ALA A 388 -2.39 -6.45 -30.48
N ALA A 389 -1.39 -5.80 -29.87
CA ALA A 389 -0.32 -5.10 -30.59
C ALA A 389 0.85 -5.99 -31.03
N GLY A 390 0.93 -7.24 -30.53
CA GLY A 390 2.02 -8.17 -30.78
C GLY A 390 2.67 -8.70 -29.52
N TRP A 391 3.89 -9.23 -29.65
CA TRP A 391 4.70 -9.79 -28.58
C TRP A 391 5.78 -8.82 -28.12
N THR A 392 6.06 -8.78 -26.83
CA THR A 392 7.10 -7.93 -26.22
C THR A 392 7.89 -8.73 -25.21
N ASP A 393 9.20 -8.73 -25.34
CA ASP A 393 10.15 -9.18 -24.32
C ASP A 393 10.79 -7.98 -23.65
N LYS A 394 10.82 -7.98 -22.32
CA LYS A 394 11.47 -6.95 -21.51
C LYS A 394 12.39 -7.62 -20.49
N SER A 395 13.60 -7.11 -20.40
CA SER A 395 14.57 -7.51 -19.37
C SER A 395 15.20 -6.27 -18.75
N THR A 396 15.24 -6.21 -17.41
CA THR A 396 15.80 -5.07 -16.70
C THR A 396 16.56 -5.50 -15.46
N ILE A 397 17.60 -4.75 -15.14
CA ILE A 397 18.29 -4.80 -13.85
C ILE A 397 18.23 -3.39 -13.26
N ASN A 398 17.61 -3.25 -12.09
CA ASN A 398 17.57 -2.01 -11.31
C ASN A 398 18.36 -2.22 -10.03
N TYR A 399 19.25 -1.30 -9.69
CA TYR A 399 20.04 -1.35 -8.45
C TYR A 399 20.31 0.05 -7.92
N GLY A 400 20.53 0.14 -6.63
CA GLY A 400 20.77 1.43 -6.01
C GLY A 400 21.01 1.34 -4.51
N PHE A 401 21.14 2.51 -3.92
CA PHE A 401 21.22 2.64 -2.48
C PHE A 401 20.47 3.87 -1.99
N ARG A 402 20.05 3.80 -0.73
CA ARG A 402 19.47 4.90 0.04
C ARG A 402 20.21 4.98 1.36
N SER A 403 20.65 6.17 1.76
CA SER A 403 21.24 6.43 3.07
C SER A 403 20.61 7.64 3.70
N SER A 404 20.19 7.52 4.96
CA SER A 404 19.54 8.62 5.68
C SER A 404 19.99 8.67 7.14
N PHE A 405 20.16 9.89 7.64
CA PHE A 405 20.41 10.20 9.04
C PHE A 405 19.08 10.66 9.68
N ASP A 406 18.68 10.00 10.75
CA ASP A 406 17.60 10.41 11.65
C ASP A 406 18.24 11.12 12.85
N THR A 407 17.89 12.38 13.04
CA THR A 407 18.46 13.24 14.09
C THR A 407 17.37 13.74 14.99
N LYS A 408 17.60 13.69 16.33
CA LYS A 408 16.65 14.10 17.38
C LYS A 408 17.38 14.89 18.43
N LEU A 409 17.09 16.18 18.52
CA LEU A 409 17.72 17.10 19.46
C LEU A 409 16.67 17.63 20.43
N ASP A 410 17.01 17.62 21.70
CA ASP A 410 16.29 18.33 22.76
C ASP A 410 17.01 19.67 22.99
N LEU A 411 16.34 20.77 22.68
CA LEU A 411 16.90 22.13 22.78
C LEU A 411 16.59 22.77 24.15
N GLY A 412 15.92 22.03 25.05
CA GLY A 412 15.48 22.53 26.35
C GLY A 412 14.16 23.32 26.25
N GLY A 413 13.56 23.62 27.41
CA GLY A 413 12.31 24.42 27.44
C GLY A 413 11.11 23.77 26.72
N ASN A 414 11.06 22.44 26.58
CA ASN A 414 10.09 21.70 25.77
C ASN A 414 10.17 22.00 24.27
N VAL A 415 11.33 22.42 23.78
CA VAL A 415 11.60 22.63 22.35
C VAL A 415 12.42 21.46 21.85
N THR A 416 11.95 20.82 20.78
CA THR A 416 12.63 19.70 20.12
C THR A 416 12.90 20.00 18.67
N LEU A 417 14.01 19.55 18.13
CA LEU A 417 14.30 19.62 16.70
C LEU A 417 14.62 18.20 16.22
N SER A 418 13.88 17.72 15.27
CA SER A 418 14.12 16.40 14.67
C SER A 418 14.11 16.49 13.15
N GLY A 419 14.93 15.66 12.50
CA GLY A 419 15.05 15.73 11.06
C GLY A 419 15.54 14.43 10.46
N LEU A 420 15.19 14.25 9.19
CA LEU A 420 15.67 13.20 8.32
C LEU A 420 16.39 13.83 7.13
N THR A 421 17.68 13.52 6.98
CA THR A 421 18.50 14.01 5.87
C THR A 421 19.17 12.84 5.18
N GLY A 422 19.15 12.79 3.85
CA GLY A 422 19.72 11.65 3.16
C GLY A 422 19.78 11.81 1.65
N LEU A 423 20.19 10.72 1.04
CA LEU A 423 20.27 10.59 -0.41
C LEU A 423 19.78 9.21 -0.86
N GLU A 424 19.26 9.16 -2.08
CA GLU A 424 18.91 7.95 -2.79
C GLU A 424 19.42 8.03 -4.23
N THR A 425 20.05 6.99 -4.72
CA THR A 425 20.42 6.86 -6.12
C THR A 425 20.09 5.48 -6.62
N GLN A 426 19.59 5.42 -7.85
CA GLN A 426 19.23 4.19 -8.53
C GLN A 426 19.64 4.26 -9.99
N ARG A 427 20.03 3.11 -10.53
CA ARG A 427 20.27 2.91 -11.95
C ARG A 427 19.50 1.68 -12.43
N GLN A 428 18.87 1.83 -13.57
CA GLN A 428 18.18 0.76 -14.28
C GLN A 428 18.77 0.66 -15.68
N ASP A 429 19.25 -0.52 -16.03
CA ASP A 429 19.63 -0.89 -17.38
C ASP A 429 18.61 -1.90 -17.90
N GLY A 430 18.10 -1.68 -19.12
CA GLY A 430 17.04 -2.49 -19.66
C GLY A 430 17.08 -2.65 -21.18
N GLN A 431 16.41 -3.70 -21.62
CA GLN A 431 16.15 -3.95 -23.03
C GLN A 431 14.67 -4.29 -23.23
N VAL A 432 14.08 -3.70 -24.27
CA VAL A 432 12.73 -4.02 -24.73
C VAL A 432 12.80 -4.42 -26.19
N VAL A 433 12.28 -5.62 -26.49
CA VAL A 433 12.24 -6.17 -27.86
C VAL A 433 10.79 -6.41 -28.22
N GLY A 434 10.32 -5.76 -29.27
CA GLY A 434 8.96 -5.92 -29.82
C GLY A 434 8.95 -6.76 -31.07
N TYR A 435 7.90 -7.54 -31.22
CA TYR A 435 7.68 -8.38 -32.39
C TYR A 435 6.25 -8.23 -32.92
N ASN A 436 6.08 -8.21 -34.22
CA ASN A 436 4.78 -8.47 -34.79
C ASN A 436 4.50 -9.99 -34.81
N MET A 437 3.24 -10.32 -34.97
CA MET A 437 2.79 -11.71 -35.00
C MET A 437 2.00 -11.96 -36.29
N LYS A 438 2.05 -13.19 -36.78
CA LYS A 438 1.26 -13.68 -37.89
C LYS A 438 0.55 -14.96 -37.54
N GLN A 439 -0.47 -15.33 -38.30
CA GLN A 439 -1.11 -16.63 -38.14
C GLN A 439 -0.08 -17.75 -38.36
N ASP A 440 -0.17 -18.80 -37.54
CA ASP A 440 0.69 -19.97 -37.65
C ASP A 440 0.44 -20.64 -39.00
N PRO A 441 1.48 -20.78 -39.88
CA PRO A 441 1.31 -21.45 -41.16
C PRO A 441 0.97 -22.95 -41.04
N ALA A 442 1.29 -23.55 -39.88
CA ALA A 442 0.95 -24.95 -39.60
C ALA A 442 -0.52 -25.14 -39.14
N ASP A 443 -1.20 -24.06 -38.76
CA ASP A 443 -2.61 -24.08 -38.41
C ASP A 443 -3.46 -23.95 -39.69
N THR A 444 -3.98 -25.07 -40.16
CA THR A 444 -4.82 -25.13 -41.37
C THR A 444 -6.28 -24.73 -41.10
N SER A 445 -6.65 -24.49 -39.84
CA SER A 445 -7.99 -24.00 -39.50
C SER A 445 -8.13 -22.57 -40.03
N LYS A 446 -9.07 -22.33 -40.92
CA LYS A 446 -9.29 -20.99 -41.54
C LYS A 446 -10.13 -20.07 -40.69
N THR A 447 -10.69 -20.55 -39.61
CA THR A 447 -11.59 -19.82 -38.71
C THR A 447 -11.09 -19.94 -37.28
N TRP A 448 -10.84 -18.78 -36.67
CA TRP A 448 -10.57 -18.72 -35.26
C TRP A 448 -11.77 -19.28 -34.47
N THR A 449 -11.53 -20.26 -33.62
CA THR A 449 -12.55 -20.84 -32.72
C THR A 449 -12.13 -20.62 -31.28
N LEU A 450 -13.04 -20.10 -30.48
CA LEU A 450 -12.86 -19.85 -29.07
C LEU A 450 -12.40 -21.12 -28.32
N GLY A 451 -11.29 -21.04 -27.57
CA GLY A 451 -10.78 -22.13 -26.74
C GLY A 451 -9.90 -23.13 -27.47
N VAL A 452 -9.64 -22.96 -28.74
CA VAL A 452 -8.66 -23.76 -29.50
C VAL A 452 -7.40 -22.90 -29.72
N ASN A 453 -6.24 -23.52 -29.63
CA ASN A 453 -4.85 -22.99 -29.60
C ASN A 453 -4.56 -21.61 -30.18
N PRO A 454 -3.52 -20.89 -29.69
CA PRO A 454 -3.12 -19.61 -30.28
C PRO A 454 -2.70 -19.82 -31.73
N TYR A 455 -3.46 -19.25 -32.67
CA TYR A 455 -3.18 -19.34 -34.09
C TYR A 455 -2.07 -18.42 -34.58
N TRP A 456 -1.56 -17.57 -33.70
CA TRP A 456 -0.59 -16.54 -34.05
C TRP A 456 0.74 -16.82 -33.39
N VAL A 457 1.82 -16.74 -34.19
CA VAL A 457 3.22 -16.94 -33.76
C VAL A 457 4.01 -15.67 -34.03
N ILE A 458 5.15 -15.53 -33.35
CA ILE A 458 6.11 -14.44 -33.57
C ILE A 458 6.57 -14.52 -35.03
N ASN A 459 6.54 -13.36 -35.74
CA ASN A 459 6.96 -13.27 -37.15
C ASN A 459 8.29 -12.52 -37.27
N ALA A 460 8.32 -11.22 -36.96
CA ALA A 460 9.49 -10.40 -37.15
C ALA A 460 9.67 -9.42 -35.98
N ASN A 461 10.93 -9.09 -35.72
CA ASN A 461 11.30 -8.07 -34.77
C ASN A 461 10.91 -6.68 -35.32
N THR A 462 10.20 -5.89 -34.53
CA THR A 462 9.73 -4.54 -34.88
C THR A 462 10.44 -3.44 -34.11
N SER A 463 11.05 -3.78 -32.97
CA SER A 463 11.82 -2.83 -32.16
C SER A 463 12.82 -3.58 -31.29
N ASN A 464 13.96 -2.96 -31.02
CA ASN A 464 14.96 -3.46 -30.07
C ASN A 464 15.67 -2.25 -29.42
N ILE A 465 15.16 -1.85 -28.27
CA ILE A 465 15.62 -0.64 -27.60
C ILE A 465 16.32 -1.03 -26.30
N ASN A 466 17.61 -0.72 -26.22
CA ASN A 466 18.31 -0.67 -24.94
C ASN A 466 18.11 0.71 -24.30
N TYR A 467 17.95 0.73 -22.99
CA TYR A 467 17.87 1.99 -22.27
C TYR A 467 18.60 1.89 -20.92
N ALA A 468 19.08 3.03 -20.46
CA ALA A 468 19.60 3.19 -19.13
C ALA A 468 18.95 4.43 -18.49
N THR A 469 18.46 4.29 -17.27
CA THR A 469 17.90 5.41 -16.51
C THR A 469 18.62 5.50 -15.17
N THR A 470 19.11 6.69 -14.83
CA THR A 470 19.73 6.97 -13.53
C THR A 470 18.96 8.07 -12.85
N THR A 471 18.55 7.86 -11.59
CA THR A 471 17.95 8.88 -10.74
C THR A 471 18.81 9.09 -9.50
N SER A 472 18.91 10.35 -9.06
CA SER A 472 19.57 10.72 -7.81
C SER A 472 18.73 11.78 -7.11
N SER A 473 18.53 11.61 -5.81
CA SER A 473 17.76 12.53 -4.97
C SER A 473 18.50 12.81 -3.67
N LEU A 474 18.71 14.09 -3.38
CA LEU A 474 19.09 14.58 -2.06
C LEU A 474 17.83 15.08 -1.37
N PHE A 475 17.65 14.78 -0.10
CA PHE A 475 16.46 15.18 0.63
C PHE A 475 16.78 15.52 2.08
N THR A 476 16.07 16.52 2.60
CA THR A 476 16.11 16.87 4.01
C THR A 476 14.78 17.43 4.45
N GLU A 477 14.33 17.01 5.63
CA GLU A 477 13.11 17.52 6.24
C GLU A 477 13.29 17.58 7.75
N TRP A 478 12.94 18.71 8.34
CA TRP A 478 13.11 18.97 9.76
C TRP A 478 11.82 19.46 10.38
N THR A 479 11.53 18.97 11.59
CA THR A 479 10.38 19.36 12.40
C THR A 479 10.85 20.00 13.70
N LEU A 480 10.45 21.23 13.93
CA LEU A 480 10.61 21.97 15.17
C LEU A 480 9.35 21.75 16.02
N GLY A 481 9.50 21.08 17.14
CA GLY A 481 8.48 20.95 18.16
C GLY A 481 8.59 22.08 19.16
N LEU A 482 7.53 22.83 19.35
CA LEU A 482 7.44 24.00 20.22
C LEU A 482 6.59 23.68 21.46
N PRO A 483 6.67 24.47 22.52
CA PRO A 483 5.80 24.32 23.68
C PRO A 483 4.32 24.26 23.29
N SER A 484 3.51 23.63 24.14
CA SER A 484 2.08 23.45 23.89
C SER A 484 1.74 22.54 22.70
N GLU A 485 2.62 21.59 22.30
CA GLU A 485 2.37 20.62 21.25
C GLU A 485 2.12 21.26 19.87
N PHE A 486 2.86 22.30 19.54
CA PHE A 486 2.84 22.94 18.23
C PHE A 486 4.09 22.56 17.44
N PHE A 487 3.92 22.17 16.20
CA PHE A 487 4.99 21.65 15.34
C PHE A 487 5.04 22.40 14.01
N VAL A 488 6.24 22.74 13.58
CA VAL A 488 6.52 23.35 12.28
C VAL A 488 7.50 22.44 11.53
N THR A 489 7.14 22.02 10.35
CA THR A 489 7.96 21.16 9.49
C THR A 489 8.37 21.93 8.24
N GLY A 490 9.65 21.85 7.89
CA GLY A 490 10.20 22.39 6.64
C GLY A 490 11.08 21.33 5.98
N GLY A 491 10.91 21.12 4.70
CA GLY A 491 11.67 20.14 3.95
C GLY A 491 11.94 20.57 2.51
N ILE A 492 12.98 19.99 1.92
CA ILE A 492 13.34 20.19 0.54
C ILE A 492 13.98 18.91 -0.03
N GLY A 493 13.56 18.52 -1.23
CA GLY A 493 14.20 17.49 -2.04
C GLY A 493 14.76 18.08 -3.34
N LEU A 494 15.89 17.58 -3.78
CA LEU A 494 16.49 17.89 -5.07
C LEU A 494 16.68 16.59 -5.84
N SER A 495 16.03 16.44 -6.98
CA SER A 495 16.09 15.24 -7.80
C SER A 495 16.60 15.53 -9.20
N ASN A 496 17.37 14.58 -9.72
CA ASN A 496 17.86 14.57 -11.09
C ASN A 496 17.58 13.21 -11.72
N MET A 497 17.37 13.20 -13.05
CA MET A 497 17.17 11.98 -13.84
C MET A 497 17.91 12.10 -15.17
N LYS A 498 18.63 11.06 -15.55
CA LYS A 498 19.21 10.92 -16.88
C LYS A 498 18.70 9.64 -17.53
N ILE A 499 18.29 9.75 -18.79
CA ILE A 499 17.84 8.65 -19.65
C ILE A 499 18.76 8.58 -20.86
N THR A 500 19.20 7.38 -21.18
CA THR A 500 19.98 7.05 -22.38
C THR A 500 19.23 5.98 -23.15
N LEU A 501 19.04 6.17 -24.44
CA LEU A 501 18.39 5.22 -25.36
C LEU A 501 19.37 4.78 -26.44
N ASN A 502 19.23 3.50 -26.87
CA ASN A 502 19.95 2.98 -28.02
C ASN A 502 19.02 2.02 -28.79
N ASP A 503 18.65 2.44 -30.02
CA ASP A 503 17.91 1.59 -30.95
C ASP A 503 18.88 0.67 -31.71
N ARG A 504 18.81 -0.61 -31.42
CA ARG A 504 19.70 -1.63 -31.99
C ARG A 504 19.17 -2.23 -33.31
N LEU A 505 17.88 -1.99 -33.62
CA LEU A 505 17.26 -2.57 -34.80
C LEU A 505 17.22 -1.61 -35.97
N ASN A 506 16.90 -0.33 -35.72
CA ASN A 506 16.65 0.68 -36.73
C ASN A 506 17.59 1.88 -36.62
N PRO A 507 18.94 1.65 -36.64
CA PRO A 507 19.88 2.75 -36.52
C PRO A 507 19.83 3.76 -37.69
N ALA A 508 19.18 3.40 -38.80
CA ALA A 508 19.15 4.16 -40.02
C ALA A 508 17.78 4.82 -40.34
N LEU A 509 16.86 4.94 -39.38
CA LEU A 509 15.69 5.81 -39.58
C LEU A 509 16.18 7.26 -39.65
N THR A 510 16.08 7.85 -40.85
CA THR A 510 16.76 9.10 -41.24
C THR A 510 16.43 10.31 -40.35
N THR A 511 15.33 10.27 -39.58
CA THR A 511 14.86 11.35 -38.75
C THR A 511 14.99 11.07 -37.23
N ARG A 512 15.50 9.92 -36.85
CA ARG A 512 15.67 9.48 -35.46
C ARG A 512 17.06 8.91 -35.25
N PRO A 513 17.90 9.49 -34.35
CA PRO A 513 19.23 8.97 -34.06
C PRO A 513 19.12 7.60 -33.38
N ALA A 514 20.14 6.74 -33.62
CA ALA A 514 20.23 5.44 -32.98
C ALA A 514 20.42 5.57 -31.45
N THR A 515 21.09 6.61 -31.02
CA THR A 515 21.32 6.91 -29.59
C THR A 515 20.73 8.28 -29.23
N TYR A 516 20.15 8.38 -28.03
CA TYR A 516 19.59 9.62 -27.54
C TYR A 516 19.74 9.73 -26.02
N ASP A 517 20.17 10.88 -25.56
CA ASP A 517 20.30 11.21 -24.13
C ASP A 517 19.35 12.34 -23.76
N LYS A 518 18.67 12.22 -22.62
CA LYS A 518 17.87 13.27 -22.01
C LYS A 518 18.16 13.37 -20.53
N SER A 519 18.35 14.60 -20.06
CA SER A 519 18.54 14.87 -18.63
C SER A 519 17.48 15.85 -18.12
N TYR A 520 16.99 15.57 -16.92
CA TYR A 520 16.12 16.43 -16.13
C TYR A 520 16.82 16.71 -14.82
N THR A 521 17.19 17.97 -14.58
CA THR A 521 17.98 18.40 -13.43
C THR A 521 17.24 19.47 -12.65
N GLY A 522 17.58 19.64 -11.37
CA GLY A 522 17.04 20.72 -10.57
C GLY A 522 15.56 20.58 -10.23
N MET A 523 15.01 19.35 -10.15
CA MET A 523 13.63 19.14 -9.72
C MET A 523 13.53 19.32 -8.19
N ILE A 524 13.20 20.55 -7.76
CA ILE A 524 13.17 20.97 -6.36
C ILE A 524 11.77 20.76 -5.78
N SER A 525 11.65 19.93 -4.74
CA SER A 525 10.41 19.54 -4.06
C SER A 525 10.37 20.12 -2.65
N PRO A 526 9.91 21.37 -2.44
CA PRO A 526 9.72 21.91 -1.10
C PRO A 526 8.50 21.29 -0.40
N HIS A 527 8.59 21.19 0.93
CA HIS A 527 7.50 20.84 1.83
C HIS A 527 7.50 21.80 3.01
N PHE A 528 6.32 22.29 3.35
CA PHE A 528 6.10 23.11 4.55
C PHE A 528 4.81 22.67 5.23
N ALA A 529 4.83 22.48 6.54
CA ALA A 529 3.64 22.11 7.28
C ALA A 529 3.65 22.63 8.71
N VAL A 530 2.44 22.83 9.24
CA VAL A 530 2.19 23.14 10.63
C VAL A 530 1.19 22.15 11.21
N ASN A 531 1.41 21.74 12.45
CA ASN A 531 0.53 20.82 13.16
C ASN A 531 0.38 21.26 14.62
N LYS A 532 -0.85 21.27 15.10
CA LYS A 532 -1.17 21.52 16.51
C LYS A 532 -1.91 20.34 17.10
N VAL A 533 -1.37 19.77 18.13
CA VAL A 533 -2.01 18.69 18.90
C VAL A 533 -2.73 19.31 20.12
N PHE A 534 -3.96 18.87 20.33
CA PHE A 534 -4.83 19.35 21.42
C PHE A 534 -5.07 18.22 22.40
N ASN A 535 -4.64 18.42 23.65
CA ASN A 535 -4.83 17.50 24.77
C ASN A 535 -4.42 16.05 24.46
N LYS A 536 -3.53 15.81 23.49
CA LYS A 536 -3.12 14.48 23.02
C LYS A 536 -4.28 13.61 22.49
N HIS A 537 -5.41 14.23 22.12
CA HIS A 537 -6.59 13.54 21.61
C HIS A 537 -6.86 13.80 20.13
N PHE A 538 -6.60 15.00 19.66
CA PHE A 538 -6.75 15.31 18.23
C PHE A 538 -5.73 16.35 17.80
N SER A 539 -5.50 16.42 16.50
CA SER A 539 -4.65 17.43 15.88
C SER A 539 -5.34 18.09 14.70
N VAL A 540 -4.89 19.31 14.41
CA VAL A 540 -5.23 20.05 13.20
C VAL A 540 -3.92 20.41 12.52
N TYR A 541 -3.85 20.18 11.22
CA TYR A 541 -2.66 20.47 10.44
C TYR A 541 -2.99 21.16 9.12
N ALA A 542 -2.01 21.88 8.58
CA ALA A 542 -2.02 22.39 7.22
C ALA A 542 -0.64 22.13 6.59
N SER A 543 -0.62 21.79 5.30
CA SER A 543 0.62 21.54 4.59
C SER A 543 0.57 22.03 3.15
N TYR A 544 1.76 22.37 2.63
CA TYR A 544 2.02 22.64 1.22
C TYR A 544 3.19 21.80 0.75
N SER A 545 3.02 21.10 -0.38
CA SER A 545 4.03 20.20 -0.91
C SER A 545 4.12 20.29 -2.44
N VAL A 546 5.33 20.02 -2.96
CA VAL A 546 5.61 19.96 -4.40
C VAL A 546 6.28 18.63 -4.72
N GLY A 547 5.94 18.05 -5.87
CA GLY A 547 6.56 16.82 -6.36
C GLY A 547 6.64 16.80 -7.88
N TYR A 548 7.49 15.90 -8.38
CA TYR A 548 7.76 15.78 -9.82
C TYR A 548 7.58 14.35 -10.30
N LYS A 549 7.22 14.22 -11.57
CA LYS A 549 7.29 12.99 -12.34
C LYS A 549 7.91 13.29 -13.71
N PRO A 550 9.15 12.87 -13.97
CA PRO A 550 9.75 12.97 -15.30
C PRO A 550 9.14 11.94 -16.27
N PRO A 551 9.31 12.15 -17.59
CA PRO A 551 8.99 11.16 -18.59
C PRO A 551 9.84 9.89 -18.45
N VAL A 552 9.31 8.75 -18.87
CA VAL A 552 10.03 7.47 -18.92
C VAL A 552 10.64 7.23 -20.32
N SER A 553 11.62 6.34 -20.41
CA SER A 553 12.39 6.04 -21.63
C SER A 553 11.50 5.75 -22.85
N SER A 554 10.42 5.04 -22.65
CA SER A 554 9.49 4.63 -23.74
C SER A 554 8.72 5.77 -24.40
N TYR A 555 8.77 7.00 -23.87
CA TYR A 555 8.03 8.14 -24.42
C TYR A 555 8.82 8.91 -25.49
N PHE A 556 10.11 8.64 -25.64
CA PHE A 556 10.97 9.45 -26.52
C PHE A 556 11.01 8.99 -27.96
N TYR A 557 11.13 7.69 -28.22
CA TYR A 557 11.17 7.21 -29.61
C TYR A 557 9.77 7.02 -30.17
N ILE A 558 9.42 7.83 -31.17
CA ILE A 558 8.16 7.74 -31.92
C ILE A 558 8.47 7.14 -33.28
N THR A 559 7.74 6.10 -33.66
CA THR A 559 7.79 5.52 -34.99
C THR A 559 6.43 5.74 -35.69
N THR A 560 6.46 6.40 -36.81
CA THR A 560 5.29 6.53 -37.68
C THR A 560 5.31 5.40 -38.69
N PRO A 561 4.26 4.58 -38.82
CA PRO A 561 4.23 3.49 -39.79
C PRO A 561 4.25 4.02 -41.23
N ALA A 562 4.70 3.19 -42.15
CA ALA A 562 4.53 3.44 -43.57
C ALA A 562 3.04 3.52 -43.92
N VAL A 563 2.66 4.48 -44.75
CA VAL A 563 1.29 4.61 -45.24
C VAL A 563 1.30 4.26 -46.71
N ALA A 564 0.49 3.28 -47.09
CA ALA A 564 0.27 2.91 -48.52
C ALA A 564 -0.64 3.96 -49.18
N THR A 565 -0.05 5.09 -49.48
CA THR A 565 -0.66 6.15 -50.32
C THR A 565 0.01 6.15 -51.69
N THR A 566 -0.56 6.89 -52.66
CA THR A 566 0.11 7.06 -53.94
C THR A 566 0.54 8.55 -54.05
N PRO A 567 1.84 8.87 -53.87
CA PRO A 567 2.99 7.95 -53.56
C PRO A 567 3.01 7.42 -52.14
N ALA A 568 3.56 6.19 -51.95
CA ALA A 568 3.71 5.58 -50.66
C ALA A 568 4.64 6.41 -49.74
N THR A 569 4.20 6.64 -48.50
CA THR A 569 5.02 7.33 -47.49
C THR A 569 5.77 6.27 -46.68
N PRO A 570 7.12 6.27 -46.67
CA PRO A 570 7.89 5.30 -45.89
C PRO A 570 7.68 5.51 -44.39
N ALA A 571 7.94 4.46 -43.63
CA ALA A 571 8.02 4.57 -42.15
C ALA A 571 9.09 5.60 -41.75
N THR A 572 8.77 6.50 -40.85
CA THR A 572 9.69 7.50 -40.30
C THR A 572 9.78 7.37 -38.78
N GLY A 573 10.81 7.94 -38.19
CA GLY A 573 10.96 8.01 -36.76
C GLY A 573 11.38 9.40 -36.32
N ARG A 574 10.97 9.80 -35.11
CA ARG A 574 11.43 11.04 -34.50
C ARG A 574 11.65 10.86 -32.98
N VAL A 575 12.39 11.78 -32.40
CA VAL A 575 12.54 11.87 -30.96
C VAL A 575 11.53 12.88 -30.43
N ASN A 576 10.90 12.57 -29.32
CA ASN A 576 9.98 13.44 -28.60
C ASN A 576 10.76 14.30 -27.59
N GLU A 577 11.47 15.31 -28.07
CA GLU A 577 12.43 16.08 -27.29
C GLU A 577 11.79 17.07 -26.31
N ASP A 578 10.55 17.50 -26.56
CA ASP A 578 9.89 18.60 -25.86
C ASP A 578 9.20 18.16 -24.55
N LEU A 579 9.26 16.88 -24.19
CA LEU A 579 8.63 16.39 -22.98
C LEU A 579 9.25 17.00 -21.74
N LYS A 580 8.40 17.57 -20.88
CA LYS A 580 8.73 18.16 -19.60
C LYS A 580 8.25 17.27 -18.46
N PRO A 581 8.91 17.31 -17.30
CA PRO A 581 8.40 16.68 -16.09
C PRO A 581 7.02 17.25 -15.71
N GLU A 582 6.13 16.38 -15.25
CA GLU A 582 4.92 16.80 -14.57
C GLU A 582 5.29 17.40 -13.22
N VAL A 583 4.60 18.46 -12.80
CA VAL A 583 4.77 19.14 -11.52
C VAL A 583 3.46 19.13 -10.76
N GLY A 584 3.45 18.54 -9.57
CA GLY A 584 2.30 18.56 -8.67
C GLY A 584 2.56 19.52 -7.50
N LYS A 585 1.63 20.46 -7.29
CA LYS A 585 1.61 21.36 -6.14
C LYS A 585 0.32 21.14 -5.36
N GLN A 586 0.42 20.83 -4.09
CA GLN A 586 -0.74 20.51 -3.25
C GLN A 586 -0.75 21.35 -1.98
N PHE A 587 -1.92 21.89 -1.68
CA PHE A 587 -2.28 22.42 -0.37
C PHE A 587 -3.27 21.44 0.29
N GLU A 588 -3.08 21.17 1.59
CA GLU A 588 -3.93 20.28 2.37
C GLU A 588 -4.17 20.87 3.76
N ILE A 589 -5.39 20.74 4.25
CA ILE A 589 -5.76 20.97 5.64
C ILE A 589 -6.51 19.75 6.16
N GLY A 590 -6.21 19.33 7.38
CA GLY A 590 -6.86 18.16 7.94
C GLY A 590 -6.87 18.14 9.46
N THR A 591 -7.67 17.23 9.98
CA THR A 591 -7.75 16.91 11.41
C THR A 591 -7.82 15.41 11.59
N LYS A 592 -7.24 14.92 12.65
CA LYS A 592 -7.25 13.51 13.04
C LYS A 592 -7.18 13.38 14.54
N GLY A 593 -7.68 12.29 15.05
CA GLY A 593 -7.69 12.10 16.50
C GLY A 593 -8.27 10.79 16.96
N ASP A 594 -8.04 10.56 18.27
CA ASP A 594 -8.58 9.45 19.03
C ASP A 594 -9.50 10.01 20.11
N LEU A 595 -10.81 9.82 19.93
CA LEU A 595 -11.85 10.35 20.78
C LEU A 595 -12.50 9.23 21.61
N ALA A 596 -13.38 9.61 22.56
CA ALA A 596 -14.12 8.67 23.39
C ALA A 596 -13.22 7.66 24.13
N ASN A 597 -12.12 8.14 24.75
CA ASN A 597 -11.10 7.32 25.42
C ASN A 597 -10.46 6.26 24.49
N GLY A 598 -10.11 6.65 23.26
CA GLY A 598 -9.49 5.78 22.28
C GLY A 598 -10.44 4.81 21.57
N ARG A 599 -11.75 4.92 21.81
CA ARG A 599 -12.74 4.07 21.13
C ARG A 599 -13.05 4.51 19.69
N MET A 600 -12.81 5.76 19.36
CA MET A 600 -13.09 6.32 18.05
C MET A 600 -11.83 6.96 17.48
N HIS A 601 -11.33 6.40 16.39
CA HIS A 601 -10.30 7.01 15.55
C HIS A 601 -10.94 7.67 14.34
N TYR A 602 -10.54 8.91 14.01
CA TYR A 602 -10.98 9.60 12.81
C TYR A 602 -9.84 10.32 12.09
N GLU A 603 -9.95 10.42 10.80
CA GLU A 603 -9.13 11.24 9.91
C GLU A 603 -10.04 11.98 8.94
N LEU A 604 -9.83 13.28 8.79
CA LEU A 604 -10.54 14.13 7.83
C LEU A 604 -9.53 15.04 7.15
N ALA A 605 -9.50 15.04 5.82
CA ALA A 605 -8.60 15.88 5.04
C ALA A 605 -9.33 16.52 3.86
N PHE A 606 -9.09 17.81 3.65
CA PHE A 606 -9.42 18.52 2.44
C PHE A 606 -8.13 18.89 1.72
N PHE A 607 -8.08 18.64 0.42
CA PHE A 607 -6.91 18.98 -0.39
C PHE A 607 -7.29 19.62 -1.72
N GLN A 608 -6.36 20.43 -2.22
CA GLN A 608 -6.36 20.93 -3.58
C GLN A 608 -4.97 20.76 -4.18
N ALA A 609 -4.89 20.01 -5.28
CA ALA A 609 -3.66 19.81 -6.03
C ALA A 609 -3.80 20.37 -7.45
N LYS A 610 -2.76 21.03 -7.93
CA LYS A 610 -2.61 21.43 -9.33
C LYS A 610 -1.45 20.63 -9.92
N PHE A 611 -1.74 19.86 -10.98
CA PHE A 611 -0.74 19.13 -11.75
C PHE A 611 -0.53 19.84 -13.09
N SER A 612 0.68 20.34 -13.31
CA SER A 612 1.05 21.05 -14.54
C SER A 612 1.89 20.14 -15.44
N ASN A 613 1.91 20.46 -16.73
CA ASN A 613 2.58 19.67 -17.76
C ASN A 613 2.09 18.21 -17.81
N LYS A 614 0.82 17.95 -17.56
CA LYS A 614 0.28 16.61 -17.47
C LYS A 614 0.53 15.83 -18.75
N MET A 615 1.28 14.73 -18.65
CA MET A 615 1.55 13.86 -19.81
C MET A 615 0.28 13.13 -20.22
N THR A 616 -0.03 13.25 -21.51
CA THR A 616 -1.24 12.71 -22.13
C THR A 616 -0.86 11.99 -23.40
N ALA A 617 -1.39 10.78 -23.60
CA ALA A 617 -1.20 10.06 -24.85
C ALA A 617 -2.16 10.58 -25.93
N ILE A 618 -1.64 10.76 -27.11
CA ILE A 618 -2.40 11.14 -28.31
C ILE A 618 -2.39 9.96 -29.28
N ALA A 619 -3.57 9.54 -29.72
CA ALA A 619 -3.74 8.65 -30.85
C ALA A 619 -3.87 9.51 -32.12
N VAL A 620 -2.94 9.35 -33.04
CA VAL A 620 -3.01 9.95 -34.37
C VAL A 620 -3.84 9.02 -35.27
N VAL A 621 -4.94 9.57 -35.80
CA VAL A 621 -5.90 8.81 -36.61
C VAL A 621 -5.64 8.99 -38.09
N SER A 622 -6.07 8.01 -38.87
CA SER A 622 -5.98 8.06 -40.35
C SER A 622 -6.84 9.22 -40.91
N PRO A 623 -6.32 10.04 -41.83
CA PRO A 623 -7.14 11.06 -42.51
C PRO A 623 -8.33 10.47 -43.23
N ALA A 624 -8.21 9.23 -43.70
CA ALA A 624 -9.26 8.54 -44.44
C ALA A 624 -10.32 7.89 -43.55
N ASN A 625 -9.99 7.58 -42.30
CA ASN A 625 -10.90 6.96 -41.33
C ASN A 625 -10.48 7.30 -39.89
N ALA A 626 -11.23 8.18 -39.24
CA ALA A 626 -10.98 8.65 -37.88
C ALA A 626 -11.02 7.53 -36.82
N ASN A 627 -11.60 6.37 -37.12
CA ASN A 627 -11.60 5.21 -36.22
C ASN A 627 -10.32 4.36 -36.33
N THR A 628 -9.43 4.66 -37.27
CA THR A 628 -8.17 3.94 -37.48
C THR A 628 -7.02 4.72 -36.88
N THR A 629 -6.50 4.26 -35.73
CA THR A 629 -5.29 4.82 -35.13
C THR A 629 -4.06 4.36 -35.92
N LEU A 630 -3.29 5.31 -36.42
CA LEU A 630 -2.03 5.06 -37.13
C LEU A 630 -0.87 4.81 -36.16
N TYR A 631 -0.72 5.69 -35.19
CA TYR A 631 0.26 5.56 -34.09
C TYR A 631 -0.16 6.43 -32.89
N SER A 632 0.52 6.26 -31.78
CA SER A 632 0.28 7.07 -30.58
C SER A 632 1.60 7.55 -29.98
N TYR A 633 1.56 8.72 -29.35
CA TYR A 633 2.71 9.29 -28.66
C TYR A 633 2.26 10.14 -27.46
N VAL A 634 3.19 10.50 -26.59
CA VAL A 634 2.90 11.26 -25.37
C VAL A 634 3.25 12.73 -25.57
N VAL A 635 2.42 13.63 -25.06
CA VAL A 635 2.66 15.08 -25.00
C VAL A 635 2.37 15.61 -23.60
N ASN A 636 2.86 16.80 -23.29
CA ASN A 636 2.37 17.57 -22.14
C ASN A 636 1.08 18.28 -22.55
N GLY A 637 -0.07 17.74 -22.17
CA GLY A 637 -1.40 18.20 -22.63
C GLY A 637 -1.90 19.47 -21.95
N GLY A 638 -1.55 19.73 -20.70
CA GLY A 638 -2.01 20.87 -19.92
C GLY A 638 -2.03 20.63 -18.42
N ASP A 639 -2.85 21.40 -17.72
CA ASP A 639 -3.00 21.32 -16.26
C ASP A 639 -4.21 20.48 -15.87
N GLN A 640 -4.14 19.84 -14.68
CA GLN A 640 -5.29 19.25 -14.01
C GLN A 640 -5.40 19.81 -12.60
N ILE A 641 -6.64 20.06 -12.14
CA ILE A 641 -6.95 20.58 -10.82
C ILE A 641 -7.76 19.51 -10.09
N HIS A 642 -7.20 18.96 -9.01
CA HIS A 642 -7.80 17.95 -8.20
C HIS A 642 -8.19 18.52 -6.83
N LYS A 643 -9.48 18.59 -6.51
CA LYS A 643 -10.01 18.97 -5.21
C LYS A 643 -10.73 17.77 -4.59
N GLY A 644 -10.48 17.53 -3.32
CA GLY A 644 -11.11 16.37 -2.68
C GLY A 644 -11.30 16.52 -1.18
N LEU A 645 -12.25 15.72 -0.70
CA LEU A 645 -12.52 15.50 0.71
C LEU A 645 -12.37 14.02 1.02
N GLU A 646 -11.62 13.69 2.03
CA GLU A 646 -11.36 12.34 2.50
C GLU A 646 -11.76 12.22 3.97
N ALA A 647 -12.51 11.18 4.32
CA ALA A 647 -12.88 10.89 5.69
C ALA A 647 -12.72 9.40 6.01
N LEU A 648 -12.15 9.11 7.16
CA LEU A 648 -12.04 7.78 7.76
C LEU A 648 -12.55 7.84 9.19
N VAL A 649 -13.38 6.87 9.58
CA VAL A 649 -13.80 6.67 10.96
C VAL A 649 -13.73 5.20 11.30
N ARG A 650 -13.11 4.88 12.42
CA ARG A 650 -13.08 3.55 13.03
C ARG A 650 -13.60 3.68 14.44
N PHE A 651 -14.58 2.86 14.82
CA PHE A 651 -15.22 2.96 16.11
C PHE A 651 -15.33 1.61 16.82
N THR A 652 -14.86 1.52 18.04
CA THR A 652 -15.07 0.36 18.91
C THR A 652 -16.34 0.58 19.72
N ALA A 653 -17.49 0.17 19.14
CA ALA A 653 -18.79 0.35 19.77
C ALA A 653 -18.94 -0.54 20.99
N TYR A 654 -18.39 -1.76 20.93
CA TYR A 654 -18.43 -2.72 22.01
C TYR A 654 -17.15 -3.55 22.07
N ASN A 655 -16.63 -3.82 23.25
CA ASN A 655 -15.51 -4.71 23.51
C ASN A 655 -15.67 -5.31 24.90
N ALA A 656 -15.78 -6.64 24.98
CA ALA A 656 -15.94 -7.39 26.21
C ALA A 656 -15.09 -8.66 26.17
N GLN A 657 -14.67 -9.14 27.33
CA GLN A 657 -13.88 -10.37 27.47
C GLN A 657 -14.74 -11.64 27.48
N SER A 658 -16.03 -11.51 27.75
CA SER A 658 -16.99 -12.62 27.84
C SER A 658 -18.34 -12.19 27.30
N GLY A 659 -19.18 -13.18 26.94
CA GLY A 659 -20.47 -12.98 26.33
C GLY A 659 -20.51 -13.50 24.89
N PHE A 660 -21.71 -13.60 24.31
CA PHE A 660 -21.86 -14.10 22.94
C PHE A 660 -21.20 -13.17 21.92
N ILE A 661 -21.37 -11.85 22.08
CA ILE A 661 -20.66 -10.84 21.29
C ILE A 661 -19.48 -10.34 22.13
N THR A 662 -18.27 -10.45 21.60
CA THR A 662 -17.04 -9.99 22.27
C THR A 662 -16.55 -8.65 21.74
N SER A 663 -16.81 -8.32 20.47
CA SER A 663 -16.47 -7.00 19.93
C SER A 663 -17.39 -6.59 18.79
N VAL A 664 -17.63 -5.27 18.67
CA VAL A 664 -18.35 -4.64 17.55
C VAL A 664 -17.57 -3.42 17.12
N ARG A 665 -17.04 -3.43 15.89
CA ARG A 665 -16.18 -2.37 15.35
C ARG A 665 -16.67 -1.92 13.97
N PRO A 666 -17.61 -0.98 13.89
CA PRO A 666 -17.99 -0.35 12.63
C PRO A 666 -16.88 0.57 12.14
N PHE A 667 -16.82 0.72 10.83
CA PHE A 667 -15.92 1.66 10.16
C PHE A 667 -16.56 2.29 8.93
N LEU A 668 -16.07 3.47 8.60
CA LEU A 668 -16.48 4.26 7.43
C LEU A 668 -15.23 4.77 6.72
N ASN A 669 -15.23 4.70 5.39
CA ASN A 669 -14.28 5.34 4.50
C ASN A 669 -15.06 6.09 3.42
N PHE A 670 -14.81 7.37 3.25
CA PHE A 670 -15.47 8.21 2.27
C PHE A 670 -14.47 9.06 1.51
N THR A 671 -14.66 9.16 0.20
CA THR A 671 -13.88 10.02 -0.70
C THR A 671 -14.82 10.78 -1.62
N TYR A 672 -14.64 12.10 -1.68
CA TYR A 672 -15.22 12.95 -2.69
C TYR A 672 -14.12 13.55 -3.56
N SER A 673 -14.25 13.45 -4.89
CA SER A 673 -13.27 13.89 -5.88
C SER A 673 -13.91 14.80 -6.92
N ASP A 674 -13.56 16.08 -6.90
CA ASP A 674 -13.86 17.05 -7.97
C ASP A 674 -12.57 17.34 -8.76
N PHE A 675 -12.24 16.43 -9.70
CA PHE A 675 -11.03 16.49 -10.49
C PHE A 675 -11.36 16.92 -11.91
N LYS A 676 -10.73 18.01 -12.36
CA LYS A 676 -11.01 18.63 -13.66
C LYS A 676 -9.73 18.91 -14.43
N TYR A 677 -9.85 18.85 -15.72
CA TYR A 677 -8.86 19.44 -16.64
C TYR A 677 -8.87 20.93 -16.45
N GLY A 678 -7.69 21.55 -16.42
CA GLY A 678 -7.52 22.99 -16.27
C GLY A 678 -8.00 23.76 -17.51
N ASP A 679 -7.94 25.08 -17.42
CA ASP A 679 -8.24 25.95 -18.54
C ASP A 679 -7.23 25.72 -19.68
N ASN A 680 -7.68 25.77 -20.91
CA ASN A 680 -6.89 25.56 -22.13
C ASN A 680 -6.29 24.16 -22.29
N PHE A 681 -6.93 23.11 -21.73
CA PHE A 681 -6.52 21.74 -21.97
C PHE A 681 -7.04 21.26 -23.35
N LYS A 682 -6.30 21.61 -24.40
CA LYS A 682 -6.64 21.30 -25.80
C LYS A 682 -5.64 20.33 -26.39
N ILE A 683 -6.14 19.28 -27.02
CA ILE A 683 -5.36 18.21 -27.63
C ILE A 683 -5.61 18.16 -29.11
N GLN A 684 -4.57 18.40 -29.90
CA GLN A 684 -4.62 18.26 -31.37
C GLN A 684 -4.41 16.81 -31.77
N LYS A 685 -5.45 16.15 -32.28
CA LYS A 685 -5.44 14.75 -32.72
C LYS A 685 -5.10 14.58 -34.19
N SER A 686 -5.36 15.58 -35.01
CA SER A 686 -4.98 15.63 -36.43
C SER A 686 -4.82 17.09 -36.87
N VAL A 687 -4.46 17.31 -38.12
CA VAL A 687 -4.34 18.67 -38.68
C VAL A 687 -5.65 19.46 -38.53
N THR A 688 -6.79 18.79 -38.53
CA THR A 688 -8.12 19.39 -38.52
C THR A 688 -8.92 19.15 -37.25
N VAL A 689 -8.50 18.26 -36.36
CA VAL A 689 -9.26 17.86 -35.17
C VAL A 689 -8.53 18.27 -33.92
N THR A 690 -9.09 19.22 -33.17
CA THR A 690 -8.68 19.60 -31.83
C THR A 690 -9.81 19.29 -30.85
N GLU A 691 -9.53 18.50 -29.82
CA GLU A 691 -10.46 18.23 -28.74
C GLU A 691 -10.17 19.17 -27.57
N ASP A 692 -11.22 19.78 -27.02
CA ASP A 692 -11.13 20.68 -25.84
C ASP A 692 -11.69 19.96 -24.61
N TYR A 693 -10.80 19.69 -23.65
CA TYR A 693 -11.14 19.03 -22.37
C TYR A 693 -11.28 20.04 -21.21
N SER A 694 -11.07 21.34 -21.47
CA SER A 694 -11.05 22.39 -20.45
C SER A 694 -12.30 22.34 -19.55
N GLY A 695 -12.10 22.34 -18.23
CA GLY A 695 -13.14 22.29 -17.20
C GLY A 695 -13.91 20.97 -17.08
N LYS A 696 -13.66 19.98 -17.95
CA LYS A 696 -14.30 18.66 -17.89
C LYS A 696 -13.70 17.82 -16.78
N GLN A 697 -14.45 16.81 -16.33
CA GLN A 697 -13.99 15.86 -15.30
C GLN A 697 -12.86 14.97 -15.86
N VAL A 698 -11.88 14.69 -15.02
CA VAL A 698 -10.80 13.76 -15.36
C VAL A 698 -11.36 12.35 -15.54
N ALA A 699 -11.04 11.73 -16.67
CA ALA A 699 -11.53 10.41 -17.02
C ALA A 699 -11.06 9.33 -16.03
N ALA A 700 -11.86 8.28 -15.86
CA ALA A 700 -11.65 7.14 -14.96
C ALA A 700 -11.52 7.50 -13.46
N VAL A 701 -12.12 8.60 -13.04
CA VAL A 701 -12.23 8.99 -11.63
C VAL A 701 -13.69 9.02 -11.21
N SER A 702 -14.06 8.20 -10.22
CA SER A 702 -15.39 8.26 -9.60
C SER A 702 -15.49 9.45 -8.66
N PRO A 703 -16.48 10.34 -8.81
CA PRO A 703 -16.64 11.50 -7.93
C PRO A 703 -16.88 11.13 -6.46
N LYS A 704 -17.57 10.03 -6.21
CA LYS A 704 -17.85 9.56 -4.84
C LYS A 704 -17.51 8.08 -4.71
N VAL A 705 -16.75 7.77 -3.67
CA VAL A 705 -16.48 6.40 -3.22
C VAL A 705 -16.79 6.32 -1.74
N PHE A 706 -17.48 5.27 -1.37
CA PHE A 706 -17.98 5.12 -0.02
C PHE A 706 -17.90 3.66 0.40
N ASN A 707 -17.27 3.38 1.55
CA ASN A 707 -17.14 2.05 2.12
C ASN A 707 -17.64 2.09 3.56
N LEU A 708 -18.54 1.18 3.88
CA LEU A 708 -19.01 0.91 5.24
C LEU A 708 -18.69 -0.52 5.60
N GLY A 709 -18.47 -0.77 6.87
CA GLY A 709 -18.35 -2.14 7.31
C GLY A 709 -18.40 -2.29 8.82
N VAL A 710 -18.43 -3.54 9.24
CA VAL A 710 -18.36 -3.91 10.65
C VAL A 710 -17.53 -5.17 10.82
N ASP A 711 -16.59 -5.12 11.78
CA ASP A 711 -15.91 -6.31 12.28
C ASP A 711 -16.58 -6.74 13.58
N LEU A 712 -17.03 -7.98 13.64
CA LEU A 712 -17.64 -8.57 14.83
C LEU A 712 -16.76 -9.69 15.37
N GLY A 713 -16.51 -9.68 16.67
CA GLY A 713 -15.97 -10.82 17.40
C GLY A 713 -17.10 -11.47 18.21
N LEU A 714 -17.16 -12.80 18.15
CA LEU A 714 -18.13 -13.60 18.86
C LEU A 714 -17.42 -14.56 19.83
N LEU A 715 -18.20 -15.27 20.64
CA LEU A 715 -17.71 -16.26 21.57
C LEU A 715 -16.86 -17.33 20.88
N ALA A 716 -15.90 -17.91 21.61
CA ALA A 716 -15.05 -19.02 21.16
C ALA A 716 -14.16 -18.70 19.94
N GLY A 717 -13.81 -17.44 19.69
CA GLY A 717 -12.92 -17.06 18.60
C GLY A 717 -13.59 -16.98 17.22
N ILE A 718 -14.90 -17.06 17.15
CA ILE A 718 -15.65 -16.79 15.92
C ILE A 718 -15.57 -15.30 15.61
N TYR A 719 -15.34 -14.97 14.37
CA TYR A 719 -15.33 -13.58 13.90
C TYR A 719 -16.05 -13.46 12.57
N THR A 720 -16.59 -12.28 12.30
CA THR A 720 -17.16 -11.98 10.99
C THR A 720 -16.83 -10.54 10.58
N ASN A 721 -16.70 -10.35 9.29
CA ASN A 721 -16.53 -9.05 8.65
C ASN A 721 -17.60 -8.90 7.57
N LEU A 722 -18.30 -7.78 7.56
CA LEU A 722 -19.26 -7.41 6.53
C LEU A 722 -18.89 -6.02 6.00
N THR A 723 -18.81 -5.88 4.68
CA THR A 723 -18.48 -4.62 4.01
C THR A 723 -19.49 -4.29 2.92
N TYR A 724 -19.79 -3.01 2.80
CA TYR A 724 -20.54 -2.41 1.71
C TYR A 724 -19.69 -1.36 1.02
N THR A 725 -19.55 -1.44 -0.29
CA THR A 725 -18.82 -0.48 -1.14
C THR A 725 -19.78 0.11 -2.15
N TYR A 726 -19.80 1.44 -2.27
CA TYR A 726 -20.44 2.17 -3.36
C TYR A 726 -19.40 2.94 -4.16
N ARG A 727 -19.53 2.86 -5.47
CA ARG A 727 -18.74 3.64 -6.42
C ARG A 727 -19.65 4.36 -7.39
N ASP A 728 -19.50 5.67 -7.49
CA ASP A 728 -20.30 6.51 -8.36
C ASP A 728 -19.91 6.32 -9.84
N LYS A 729 -20.81 6.69 -10.75
CA LYS A 729 -20.50 6.75 -12.17
C LYS A 729 -19.29 7.61 -12.45
N MET A 730 -18.53 7.28 -13.47
CA MET A 730 -17.35 8.05 -13.87
C MET A 730 -17.22 8.18 -15.38
N PRO A 731 -16.66 9.29 -15.90
CA PRO A 731 -16.44 9.44 -17.32
C PRO A 731 -15.38 8.43 -17.81
N ILE A 732 -15.64 7.76 -18.93
CA ILE A 732 -14.69 6.85 -19.56
C ILE A 732 -13.69 7.64 -20.41
N ASN A 733 -14.12 8.76 -21.00
CA ASN A 733 -13.29 9.60 -21.85
C ASN A 733 -13.20 11.05 -21.36
N SER A 734 -12.19 11.76 -21.83
CA SER A 734 -11.94 13.14 -21.45
C SER A 734 -12.96 14.13 -22.01
N LEU A 735 -13.75 13.76 -23.02
CA LEU A 735 -14.88 14.55 -23.54
C LEU A 735 -16.08 14.51 -22.60
N ASN A 736 -16.13 13.56 -21.66
CA ASN A 736 -17.25 13.34 -20.73
C ASN A 736 -18.60 13.08 -21.44
N ASP A 737 -18.59 12.45 -22.58
CA ASP A 737 -19.79 12.04 -23.33
C ASP A 737 -20.16 10.57 -23.06
N THR A 738 -19.25 9.78 -22.50
CA THR A 738 -19.42 8.37 -22.23
C THR A 738 -19.06 8.07 -20.77
N TYR A 739 -19.92 7.33 -20.05
CA TYR A 739 -19.77 7.06 -18.62
C TYR A 739 -19.86 5.57 -18.30
N ALA A 740 -19.02 5.13 -17.39
CA ALA A 740 -19.19 3.86 -16.71
C ALA A 740 -20.27 4.00 -15.63
N THR A 741 -21.11 3.00 -15.49
CA THR A 741 -22.20 2.98 -14.52
C THR A 741 -21.70 2.90 -13.08
N SER A 742 -22.47 3.47 -12.15
CA SER A 742 -22.26 3.26 -10.72
C SER A 742 -22.56 1.82 -10.33
N TYR A 743 -21.92 1.36 -9.24
CA TYR A 743 -22.23 0.04 -8.68
C TYR A 743 -22.07 0.02 -7.16
N ASN A 744 -22.65 -0.99 -6.53
CA ASN A 744 -22.44 -1.30 -5.12
C ASN A 744 -22.11 -2.78 -4.94
N LEU A 745 -21.30 -3.09 -3.93
CA LEU A 745 -20.88 -4.45 -3.59
C LEU A 745 -21.11 -4.70 -2.11
N VAL A 746 -21.62 -5.87 -1.79
CA VAL A 746 -21.66 -6.40 -0.43
C VAL A 746 -20.71 -7.59 -0.36
N ASN A 747 -19.77 -7.57 0.60
CA ASN A 747 -18.87 -8.69 0.83
C ASN A 747 -18.98 -9.14 2.28
N GLY A 748 -18.82 -10.44 2.51
CA GLY A 748 -18.87 -11.02 3.85
C GLY A 748 -17.83 -12.12 4.05
N LYS A 749 -17.30 -12.22 5.27
CA LYS A 749 -16.37 -13.27 5.71
C LYS A 749 -16.74 -13.69 7.12
N LEU A 750 -16.82 -14.99 7.35
CA LEU A 750 -16.98 -15.63 8.64
C LEU A 750 -15.74 -16.49 8.90
N GLY A 751 -15.21 -16.45 10.09
CA GLY A 751 -14.07 -17.27 10.46
C GLY A 751 -14.09 -17.70 11.92
N PHE A 752 -13.21 -18.62 12.21
CA PHE A 752 -12.98 -19.18 13.54
C PHE A 752 -11.48 -19.24 13.80
N ARG A 753 -11.04 -18.58 14.87
CA ARG A 753 -9.63 -18.53 15.26
C ARG A 753 -9.47 -18.99 16.69
N GLN A 754 -8.66 -20.05 16.88
CA GLN A 754 -8.46 -20.66 18.19
C GLN A 754 -7.05 -21.24 18.34
N ALA A 755 -6.50 -21.10 19.53
CA ALA A 755 -5.34 -21.88 19.94
C ALA A 755 -5.81 -23.29 20.33
N LEU A 756 -5.24 -24.31 19.72
CA LEU A 756 -5.53 -25.71 19.97
C LEU A 756 -4.41 -26.32 20.80
N GLY A 757 -4.62 -26.38 22.11
CA GLY A 757 -3.58 -26.78 23.05
C GLY A 757 -2.44 -25.74 23.16
N ARG A 758 -1.20 -26.23 23.37
CA ARG A 758 -0.03 -25.33 23.56
C ARG A 758 0.72 -25.01 22.26
N HIS A 759 0.56 -25.86 21.23
CA HIS A 759 1.43 -25.84 20.05
C HIS A 759 0.74 -25.43 18.77
N PHE A 760 -0.58 -25.50 18.67
CA PHE A 760 -1.28 -25.23 17.43
C PHE A 760 -2.15 -23.97 17.51
N ASP A 761 -2.07 -23.14 16.49
CA ASP A 761 -3.02 -22.06 16.21
C ASP A 761 -3.78 -22.38 14.92
N LEU A 762 -5.10 -22.36 14.99
CA LEU A 762 -5.99 -22.57 13.85
C LEU A 762 -6.71 -21.27 13.51
N ASP A 763 -6.72 -20.92 12.23
CA ASP A 763 -7.59 -19.89 11.65
C ASP A 763 -8.30 -20.47 10.42
N ALA A 764 -9.58 -20.79 10.54
CA ALA A 764 -10.41 -21.31 9.46
C ALA A 764 -11.47 -20.27 9.09
N TYR A 765 -11.69 -20.05 7.81
CA TYR A 765 -12.63 -19.05 7.35
C TYR A 765 -13.30 -19.41 6.02
N ALA A 766 -14.47 -18.85 5.80
CA ALA A 766 -15.17 -18.83 4.53
C ALA A 766 -15.76 -17.44 4.29
N GLY A 767 -15.89 -17.07 3.05
CA GLY A 767 -16.45 -15.78 2.68
C GLY A 767 -16.93 -15.74 1.25
N ALA A 768 -17.56 -14.62 0.92
CA ALA A 768 -17.98 -14.35 -0.44
C ALA A 768 -17.88 -12.85 -0.73
N THR A 769 -17.47 -12.54 -1.95
CA THR A 769 -17.51 -11.19 -2.53
C THR A 769 -18.72 -11.07 -3.45
N ASN A 770 -19.21 -9.84 -3.61
CA ASN A 770 -20.39 -9.54 -4.44
C ASN A 770 -21.64 -10.37 -4.06
N LEU A 771 -21.99 -10.40 -2.78
CA LEU A 771 -23.18 -11.12 -2.24
C LEU A 771 -24.49 -10.65 -2.87
N ASN A 772 -24.55 -9.39 -3.31
CA ASN A 772 -25.71 -8.79 -3.96
C ASN A 772 -25.77 -9.03 -5.48
N ASN A 773 -24.86 -9.82 -6.03
CA ASN A 773 -24.82 -10.23 -7.44
C ASN A 773 -24.86 -9.06 -8.43
N THR A 774 -24.16 -7.97 -8.10
CA THR A 774 -24.09 -6.76 -8.95
C THR A 774 -23.11 -6.97 -10.10
N LYS A 775 -23.45 -6.49 -11.29
CA LYS A 775 -22.51 -6.37 -12.41
C LYS A 775 -21.58 -5.21 -12.17
N TYR A 776 -20.26 -5.48 -12.16
CA TYR A 776 -19.23 -4.47 -11.93
C TYR A 776 -17.97 -4.77 -12.75
N TYR A 777 -17.06 -3.83 -12.79
CA TYR A 777 -15.79 -3.92 -13.51
C TYR A 777 -14.61 -3.78 -12.57
N MET A 778 -13.52 -4.49 -12.90
CA MET A 778 -12.24 -4.37 -12.18
C MET A 778 -11.52 -3.07 -12.54
N MET A 779 -11.59 -2.66 -13.81
CA MET A 779 -10.90 -1.49 -14.34
C MET A 779 -11.69 -0.90 -15.52
N VAL A 780 -11.60 0.42 -15.66
CA VAL A 780 -12.02 1.16 -16.85
C VAL A 780 -10.78 1.71 -17.54
N PHE A 781 -10.74 1.57 -18.85
CA PHE A 781 -9.67 2.09 -19.70
C PHE A 781 -10.04 3.46 -20.23
N ALA A 782 -9.46 4.49 -19.63
CA ALA A 782 -9.74 5.86 -20.04
C ALA A 782 -9.24 6.14 -21.47
N ASN A 783 -10.09 6.81 -22.29
CA ASN A 783 -9.77 7.27 -23.63
C ASN A 783 -9.37 6.17 -24.63
N GLN A 784 -9.87 4.93 -24.44
CA GLN A 784 -9.61 3.79 -25.35
C GLN A 784 -10.84 3.31 -26.13
N LEU A 785 -11.87 4.11 -26.22
CA LEU A 785 -13.11 3.72 -26.89
C LEU A 785 -12.89 3.13 -28.30
N PRO A 786 -13.62 2.08 -28.66
CA PRO A 786 -14.75 1.45 -27.93
C PRO A 786 -14.35 0.46 -26.84
N ASP A 787 -13.07 0.09 -26.71
CA ASP A 787 -12.52 -0.86 -25.72
C ASP A 787 -12.42 -0.18 -24.34
N ALA A 788 -13.29 -0.52 -23.42
CA ALA A 788 -13.45 0.28 -22.21
C ALA A 788 -13.37 -0.50 -20.90
N TYR A 789 -13.78 -1.77 -20.86
CA TYR A 789 -13.98 -2.47 -19.60
C TYR A 789 -13.09 -3.69 -19.44
N LEU A 790 -12.46 -3.82 -18.28
CA LEU A 790 -12.01 -5.11 -17.78
C LEU A 790 -13.09 -5.64 -16.84
N PRO A 791 -13.77 -6.75 -17.19
CA PRO A 791 -14.85 -7.27 -16.36
C PRO A 791 -14.33 -7.81 -15.04
N ALA A 792 -15.19 -7.82 -14.03
CA ALA A 792 -15.02 -8.54 -12.77
C ALA A 792 -15.78 -9.88 -12.82
N PRO A 793 -15.62 -10.76 -11.81
CA PRO A 793 -16.46 -11.94 -11.67
C PRO A 793 -17.94 -11.59 -11.73
N ARG A 794 -18.72 -12.31 -12.57
CA ARG A 794 -20.13 -11.99 -12.86
C ARG A 794 -21.06 -12.12 -11.66
N HIS A 795 -20.77 -13.09 -10.79
CA HIS A 795 -21.68 -13.52 -9.73
C HIS A 795 -20.99 -13.46 -8.38
N THR A 796 -21.74 -13.79 -7.34
CA THR A 796 -21.19 -14.02 -6.02
C THR A 796 -20.00 -14.98 -6.11
N ASN A 797 -18.84 -14.52 -5.61
CA ASN A 797 -17.60 -15.28 -5.67
C ASN A 797 -17.21 -15.71 -4.25
N TRP A 798 -17.33 -17.02 -3.95
CA TRP A 798 -17.00 -17.59 -2.65
C TRP A 798 -15.54 -18.05 -2.56
N PHE A 799 -15.02 -18.08 -1.34
CA PHE A 799 -13.72 -18.60 -0.99
C PHE A 799 -13.75 -19.18 0.42
N ALA A 800 -12.86 -20.14 0.69
CA ALA A 800 -12.64 -20.68 2.01
C ALA A 800 -11.16 -20.99 2.21
N GLY A 801 -10.69 -20.91 3.45
CA GLY A 801 -9.31 -21.19 3.77
C GLY A 801 -9.10 -21.67 5.19
N VAL A 802 -7.99 -22.37 5.37
CA VAL A 802 -7.50 -22.85 6.67
C VAL A 802 -6.03 -22.50 6.79
N ASN A 803 -5.64 -21.90 7.89
CA ASN A 803 -4.26 -21.68 8.28
C ASN A 803 -4.01 -22.43 9.60
N LEU A 804 -3.15 -23.42 9.55
CA LEU A 804 -2.71 -24.18 10.73
C LEU A 804 -1.25 -23.85 11.01
N LYS A 805 -0.96 -23.35 12.20
CA LYS A 805 0.37 -22.97 12.63
C LYS A 805 0.79 -23.82 13.83
N TYR A 806 1.97 -24.40 13.74
CA TYR A 806 2.62 -25.12 14.83
C TYR A 806 3.68 -24.21 15.49
N ASN A 807 3.60 -24.07 16.80
CA ASN A 807 4.55 -23.33 17.64
C ASN A 807 5.44 -24.34 18.37
N PHE A 808 6.77 -24.19 18.22
CA PHE A 808 7.76 -25.07 18.84
C PHE A 808 7.91 -24.81 20.34
#